data_3c587d319e50a9f833cac0fbd9914ba6
#
_entry.id   3c587d319e50a9f833cac0fbd9914ba6
#
_cell.length_a   1.000
_cell.length_b   1.000
_cell.length_c   1.000
_cell.angle_alpha   90.00
_cell.angle_beta   90.00
_cell.angle_gamma   90.00
#
_symmetry.space_group_name_H-M   'P 1'
#
loop_
_entity.id
_entity.type
_entity.pdbx_description
1 polymer ?
#
loop_
_entity_poly.entity_id
_entity_poly.type
_entity_poly.pdbx_seq_one_letter_code
_entity_poly.pdbx_strand_id
1 'polypeptide(L)'
;MSTLDQFGFDFGFAPSPAIAGHAPAEAAAPAFDERSRKRTMRCVRKVHTQASKKTSGQMDFFGPEAALNTSSNSSATAGSLAAETGSANDDLEIRVSASTEPDAVSTSSPVPTLSHGTRPANFAEALAMIEEAGLFTEMQRRKHRSFVNVAAKALQKVDREPDLTLLPCEPRLLREMLVAFHPAQARIRRDQWASIVSGLRRILRMTGWLRPISRTIPRSAAWEAVLADIKNQAQLAATRQFANFATSMAVEPHGVTHETFATYRAWLEEQSLTLTHRALANGATQAWRRLCRENPDWGIAPLPERPHYNLVATRKDEFPATFHSSAEAYLARCAAPDPFDERIGRAIASETLRKRRIYIYLGAQYLLELGWPAERLDHISALCTPAAVGAILREQFRRYSPDGRTWPPGARPMASHLQTMAAQVGDLAEADLLKVKRLAGRVPRARAGFPKRTRERLAVFDDERVLRDFYKLPQTLWREARELEKVARLRQARAKAKYAIALAILLVKPLRAGELASLDFRDDFRRDRKGRIIGLSIPGSRTKTGVPIEAAIDGALAKRIVEYFDFAVRPLGVAGETHLFPRKEGGQIAGNNLAQGLSREIWRHLGIEFNSHLARALIATIILDSDPDAVAVAQRMLEHTHVDTTIRHYGMQRGRAAQRQYEEAVTRALRGRAT
;
A
#
# COMPACT_ATOMS: atom_id res chain seq x y z
N MET A 1 16.90 4.17 -0.05
CA MET A 1 15.68 3.65 -0.74
C MET A 1 14.55 4.58 -0.37
N SER A 2 14.10 5.38 -1.32
CA SER A 2 13.13 6.45 -1.07
C SER A 2 11.70 5.90 -1.03
N THR A 3 10.81 6.63 -0.37
CA THR A 3 9.37 6.40 -0.23
C THR A 3 8.59 6.24 -1.57
N LEU A 4 9.25 6.35 -2.70
CA LEU A 4 8.70 6.12 -4.04
C LEU A 4 8.53 4.62 -4.38
N ASP A 5 9.18 3.71 -3.66
CA ASP A 5 9.02 2.27 -3.84
C ASP A 5 7.70 1.70 -3.26
N GLN A 6 6.91 2.51 -2.56
CA GLN A 6 5.61 2.08 -1.99
C GLN A 6 4.45 2.16 -2.99
N PHE A 7 4.64 2.78 -4.14
CA PHE A 7 3.56 2.97 -5.11
C PHE A 7 3.95 2.40 -6.47
N GLY A 8 3.84 1.08 -6.62
CA GLY A 8 3.82 0.43 -7.93
C GLY A 8 2.54 0.81 -8.67
N PHE A 9 2.50 1.99 -9.27
CA PHE A 9 1.40 2.38 -10.15
C PHE A 9 1.66 1.81 -11.54
N ASP A 10 0.88 0.78 -11.89
CA ASP A 10 0.80 0.27 -13.26
C ASP A 10 -0.10 1.21 -14.06
N PHE A 11 0.50 2.05 -14.92
CA PHE A 11 -0.21 2.98 -15.79
C PHE A 11 -0.55 2.25 -17.10
N GLY A 12 -1.67 1.53 -17.12
CA GLY A 12 -2.24 1.00 -18.34
C GLY A 12 -2.75 2.13 -19.25
N PHE A 13 -1.91 2.63 -20.14
CA PHE A 13 -2.35 3.42 -21.28
C PHE A 13 -2.77 2.46 -22.41
N ALA A 14 -4.02 2.55 -22.81
CA ALA A 14 -4.48 1.94 -24.05
C ALA A 14 -3.68 2.50 -25.25
N PRO A 15 -3.21 1.69 -26.19
CA PRO A 15 -2.64 2.19 -27.42
C PRO A 15 -3.72 2.89 -28.24
N SER A 16 -3.41 4.07 -28.76
CA SER A 16 -4.23 4.74 -29.79
C SER A 16 -4.48 3.81 -30.98
N PRO A 17 -5.67 3.83 -31.56
CA PRO A 17 -5.95 3.07 -32.76
C PRO A 17 -5.03 3.51 -33.88
N ALA A 18 -4.42 2.54 -34.57
CA ALA A 18 -3.65 2.76 -35.78
C ALA A 18 -4.59 3.33 -36.88
N ILE A 19 -4.16 4.43 -37.46
CA ILE A 19 -4.80 5.05 -38.62
C ILE A 19 -4.78 4.04 -39.77
N ALA A 20 -5.96 3.66 -40.25
CA ALA A 20 -6.15 2.90 -41.46
C ALA A 20 -5.74 3.80 -42.65
N GLY A 21 -4.73 3.39 -43.35
CA GLY A 21 -4.35 3.94 -44.64
C GLY A 21 -4.19 2.81 -45.67
N HIS A 22 -4.98 2.90 -46.72
CA HIS A 22 -4.94 2.19 -48.01
C HIS A 22 -5.31 0.70 -48.02
N ALA A 23 -6.45 0.49 -48.66
CA ALA A 23 -6.84 -0.80 -49.23
C ALA A 23 -5.91 -1.20 -50.39
N PRO A 24 -5.63 -2.48 -50.51
CA PRO A 24 -5.55 -3.09 -51.83
C PRO A 24 -6.50 -4.30 -51.95
N ALA A 25 -7.14 -4.32 -53.10
CA ALA A 25 -7.66 -5.42 -53.89
C ALA A 25 -8.13 -6.71 -53.20
N GLU A 26 -9.35 -7.05 -53.56
CA GLU A 26 -10.03 -8.35 -53.45
C GLU A 26 -9.11 -9.52 -53.68
N ALA A 27 -8.96 -10.36 -52.66
CA ALA A 27 -8.62 -11.76 -52.83
C ALA A 27 -9.68 -12.61 -52.13
N ALA A 28 -10.34 -13.47 -52.84
CA ALA A 28 -11.44 -14.33 -52.45
C ALA A 28 -11.10 -15.14 -51.19
N ALA A 29 -11.94 -15.02 -50.16
CA ALA A 29 -11.89 -15.84 -48.96
C ALA A 29 -12.33 -17.27 -49.27
N PRO A 30 -11.63 -18.31 -48.77
CA PRO A 30 -12.13 -19.67 -48.86
C PRO A 30 -13.34 -19.87 -47.95
N ALA A 31 -14.35 -20.55 -48.47
CA ALA A 31 -15.58 -20.91 -47.79
C ALA A 31 -15.29 -21.64 -46.46
N PHE A 32 -15.68 -21.03 -45.35
CA PHE A 32 -15.55 -21.62 -44.03
C PHE A 32 -16.72 -22.59 -43.78
N ASP A 33 -16.40 -23.87 -43.59
CA ASP A 33 -17.37 -24.95 -43.38
C ASP A 33 -18.23 -24.73 -42.12
N GLU A 34 -19.52 -24.68 -42.28
CA GLU A 34 -20.54 -24.49 -41.23
C GLU A 34 -20.53 -25.61 -40.17
N ARG A 35 -19.90 -26.74 -40.47
CA ARG A 35 -19.70 -27.84 -39.49
C ARG A 35 -18.68 -27.50 -38.40
N SER A 36 -17.68 -26.69 -38.69
CA SER A 36 -16.72 -26.21 -37.71
C SER A 36 -17.35 -25.26 -36.67
N ARG A 37 -18.30 -24.42 -37.08
CA ARG A 37 -19.04 -23.52 -36.14
C ARG A 37 -19.88 -24.28 -35.12
N LYS A 38 -20.54 -25.37 -35.55
CA LYS A 38 -21.35 -26.20 -34.63
C LYS A 38 -20.50 -26.99 -33.65
N ARG A 39 -19.29 -27.37 -34.02
CA ARG A 39 -18.34 -28.06 -33.12
C ARG A 39 -17.77 -27.12 -32.06
N THR A 40 -17.42 -25.91 -32.44
CA THR A 40 -16.89 -24.88 -31.51
C THR A 40 -17.96 -24.44 -30.52
N MET A 41 -19.21 -24.25 -30.97
CA MET A 41 -20.32 -23.93 -30.06
C MET A 41 -20.69 -25.08 -29.10
N ARG A 42 -20.53 -26.35 -29.52
CA ARG A 42 -20.76 -27.49 -28.62
C ARG A 42 -19.67 -27.62 -27.54
N CYS A 43 -18.41 -27.33 -27.88
CA CYS A 43 -17.33 -27.27 -26.90
C CYS A 43 -17.53 -26.13 -25.88
N VAL A 44 -17.91 -24.94 -26.35
CA VAL A 44 -18.16 -23.79 -25.45
C VAL A 44 -19.35 -24.06 -24.51
N ARG A 45 -20.41 -24.72 -24.96
CA ARG A 45 -21.54 -25.12 -24.09
C ARG A 45 -21.15 -26.21 -23.06
N LYS A 46 -20.29 -27.16 -23.43
CA LYS A 46 -19.81 -28.20 -22.49
C LYS A 46 -18.88 -27.62 -21.41
N VAL A 47 -18.00 -26.70 -21.78
CA VAL A 47 -17.14 -26.00 -20.83
C VAL A 47 -17.94 -25.09 -19.89
N HIS A 48 -18.99 -24.41 -20.41
CA HIS A 48 -19.85 -23.59 -19.57
C HIS A 48 -20.62 -24.39 -18.51
N THR A 49 -21.07 -25.61 -18.86
CA THR A 49 -21.80 -26.48 -17.91
C THR A 49 -20.88 -27.12 -16.88
N GLN A 50 -19.63 -27.42 -17.22
CA GLN A 50 -18.65 -27.96 -16.28
C GLN A 50 -18.02 -26.85 -15.40
N ALA A 51 -17.74 -25.67 -15.94
CA ALA A 51 -17.27 -24.53 -15.15
C ALA A 51 -18.34 -24.07 -14.15
N SER A 52 -19.62 -24.04 -14.57
CA SER A 52 -20.75 -23.73 -13.68
C SER A 52 -20.91 -24.76 -12.55
N LYS A 53 -20.65 -26.06 -12.79
CA LYS A 53 -20.72 -27.09 -11.75
C LYS A 53 -19.50 -27.11 -10.82
N LYS A 54 -18.30 -26.68 -11.27
CA LYS A 54 -17.11 -26.59 -10.41
C LYS A 54 -17.01 -25.29 -9.62
N THR A 55 -17.62 -24.20 -10.10
CA THR A 55 -17.68 -22.91 -9.39
C THR A 55 -18.85 -22.78 -8.43
N SER A 56 -19.79 -23.74 -8.40
CA SER A 56 -20.89 -23.76 -7.41
C SER A 56 -20.43 -24.20 -6.01
N GLY A 57 -19.17 -24.61 -5.82
CA GLY A 57 -18.54 -24.69 -4.51
C GLY A 57 -18.15 -23.28 -4.05
N GLN A 58 -19.11 -22.39 -3.90
CA GLN A 58 -18.93 -21.08 -3.28
C GLN A 58 -18.35 -21.32 -1.88
N MET A 59 -17.11 -20.87 -1.64
CA MET A 59 -16.54 -20.89 -0.29
C MET A 59 -17.41 -20.01 0.60
N ASP A 60 -18.06 -20.60 1.57
CA ASP A 60 -18.79 -19.87 2.60
C ASP A 60 -17.78 -19.16 3.50
N PHE A 61 -17.58 -17.86 3.26
CA PHE A 61 -16.63 -17.05 4.01
C PHE A 61 -17.06 -16.83 5.47
N PHE A 62 -18.33 -17.10 5.76
CA PHE A 62 -18.94 -16.89 7.07
C PHE A 62 -19.77 -18.11 7.49
N GLY A 63 -19.22 -19.31 7.45
CA GLY A 63 -19.91 -20.56 7.76
C GLY A 63 -20.85 -20.46 8.99
N PRO A 64 -21.79 -21.40 9.17
CA PRO A 64 -22.83 -21.28 10.18
C PRO A 64 -22.20 -21.25 11.58
N GLU A 65 -22.29 -20.11 12.25
CA GLU A 65 -22.11 -20.04 13.70
C GLU A 65 -23.28 -20.78 14.35
N ALA A 66 -22.97 -21.74 15.18
CA ALA A 66 -23.96 -22.41 16.02
C ALA A 66 -24.74 -21.34 16.81
N ALA A 67 -26.04 -21.34 16.65
CA ALA A 67 -26.95 -20.42 17.32
C ALA A 67 -26.88 -20.63 18.85
N LEU A 68 -26.22 -19.72 19.53
CA LEU A 68 -26.34 -19.57 20.98
C LEU A 68 -27.53 -18.64 21.26
N ASN A 69 -28.61 -19.23 21.72
CA ASN A 69 -29.79 -18.57 22.31
C ASN A 69 -29.33 -17.62 23.42
N THR A 70 -29.62 -16.34 23.29
CA THR A 70 -29.70 -15.43 24.43
C THR A 70 -31.07 -14.74 24.43
N SER A 71 -31.86 -15.13 25.39
CA SER A 71 -33.08 -14.45 25.82
C SER A 71 -32.75 -13.07 26.41
N SER A 72 -33.65 -12.15 26.04
CA SER A 72 -33.89 -10.80 26.54
C SER A 72 -33.63 -10.52 28.01
N ASN A 73 -33.09 -9.31 28.31
CA ASN A 73 -33.81 -8.39 29.21
C ASN A 73 -33.42 -6.93 29.00
N SER A 74 -34.43 -6.12 28.94
CA SER A 74 -34.48 -4.66 28.83
C SER A 74 -34.17 -3.97 30.14
N SER A 75 -33.49 -2.84 30.10
CA SER A 75 -33.96 -1.65 30.83
C SER A 75 -33.18 -0.39 30.41
N ALA A 76 -33.94 0.66 30.22
CA ALA A 76 -33.52 2.00 29.80
C ALA A 76 -32.89 2.80 30.95
N THR A 77 -32.01 3.71 30.65
CA THR A 77 -32.04 5.06 31.22
C THR A 77 -31.25 6.05 30.37
N ALA A 78 -31.82 7.22 30.20
CA ALA A 78 -31.36 8.36 29.46
C ALA A 78 -30.36 9.22 30.26
N GLY A 79 -29.51 9.96 29.53
CA GLY A 79 -28.66 10.97 30.15
C GLY A 79 -27.78 11.71 29.14
N SER A 80 -28.32 12.83 28.66
CA SER A 80 -27.73 14.16 28.44
C SER A 80 -26.46 14.41 27.66
N LEU A 81 -26.67 15.22 26.63
CA LEU A 81 -25.83 16.09 25.80
C LEU A 81 -24.58 16.71 26.45
N ALA A 82 -23.51 16.74 25.67
CA ALA A 82 -22.69 17.93 25.47
C ALA A 82 -22.00 17.86 24.11
N ALA A 83 -22.22 18.90 23.32
CA ALA A 83 -21.61 19.11 22.00
C ALA A 83 -20.23 19.78 22.17
N GLU A 84 -19.23 19.26 21.47
CA GLU A 84 -18.03 20.04 21.16
C GLU A 84 -17.63 19.79 19.71
N THR A 85 -17.62 20.88 18.99
CA THR A 85 -17.17 21.05 17.61
C THR A 85 -15.64 21.01 17.54
N GLY A 86 -15.07 20.10 16.76
CA GLY A 86 -13.63 19.99 16.52
C GLY A 86 -13.34 19.59 15.08
N SER A 87 -12.74 20.50 14.38
CA SER A 87 -12.30 20.55 12.99
C SER A 87 -11.63 19.30 12.45
N ALA A 88 -11.96 19.01 11.18
CA ALA A 88 -11.43 17.94 10.36
C ALA A 88 -9.94 18.11 10.05
N ASN A 89 -9.13 17.13 10.43
CA ASN A 89 -7.87 16.74 9.79
C ASN A 89 -7.47 15.35 10.31
N ASP A 90 -8.14 14.33 9.82
CA ASP A 90 -7.90 12.91 10.21
C ASP A 90 -7.13 12.16 9.09
N ASP A 91 -6.14 12.82 8.48
CA ASP A 91 -5.22 12.15 7.58
C ASP A 91 -3.85 12.02 8.23
N LEU A 92 -3.47 10.76 8.51
CA LEU A 92 -2.21 10.30 9.09
C LEU A 92 -2.15 10.14 10.63
N GLU A 93 -3.08 9.43 11.21
CA GLU A 93 -2.70 8.67 12.40
C GLU A 93 -1.89 7.41 11.99
N ILE A 94 -0.59 7.59 11.75
CA ILE A 94 0.37 6.53 12.05
C ILE A 94 0.35 6.39 13.57
N ARG A 95 -0.61 5.65 14.09
CA ARG A 95 -0.45 5.13 15.44
C ARG A 95 0.73 4.17 15.42
N VAL A 96 1.91 4.68 15.70
CA VAL A 96 2.88 3.94 16.47
C VAL A 96 2.08 3.42 17.67
N SER A 97 1.75 2.13 17.65
CA SER A 97 1.31 1.44 18.85
C SER A 97 2.50 1.44 19.80
N ALA A 98 2.73 2.58 20.45
CA ALA A 98 3.33 2.57 21.75
C ALA A 98 2.33 1.78 22.58
N SER A 99 2.60 0.52 22.83
CA SER A 99 2.05 -0.20 23.95
C SER A 99 2.61 0.52 25.20
N THR A 100 2.01 1.63 25.53
CA THR A 100 2.00 2.18 26.87
C THR A 100 0.96 1.36 27.61
N GLU A 101 1.37 0.17 28.08
CA GLU A 101 0.90 -0.24 29.39
C GLU A 101 1.29 0.91 30.32
N PRO A 102 0.37 1.37 31.20
CA PRO A 102 0.80 2.14 32.34
C PRO A 102 1.69 1.22 33.16
N ASP A 103 3.02 1.37 33.00
CA ASP A 103 3.95 0.84 33.98
C ASP A 103 3.51 1.46 35.31
N ALA A 104 2.92 0.62 36.16
CA ALA A 104 2.85 0.90 37.56
C ALA A 104 4.23 1.45 37.97
N VAL A 105 4.24 2.56 38.67
CA VAL A 105 5.42 3.20 39.19
C VAL A 105 6.21 2.18 40.01
N SER A 106 6.96 1.36 39.30
CA SER A 106 8.03 0.56 39.84
C SER A 106 9.25 1.45 39.73
N THR A 107 9.73 1.93 40.87
CA THR A 107 11.05 2.46 41.04
C THR A 107 12.05 1.44 40.55
N SER A 108 12.29 1.46 39.24
CA SER A 108 13.22 0.52 38.59
C SER A 108 14.62 0.98 38.97
N SER A 109 15.26 0.24 39.88
CA SER A 109 16.70 0.26 40.06
C SER A 109 17.40 0.27 38.71
N PRO A 110 18.48 1.05 38.53
CA PRO A 110 19.21 1.12 37.28
C PRO A 110 19.59 -0.29 36.83
N VAL A 111 19.30 -0.64 35.60
CA VAL A 111 19.69 -1.95 35.04
C VAL A 111 21.22 -2.02 35.12
N PRO A 112 21.81 -2.96 35.83
CA PRO A 112 23.27 -3.09 35.93
C PRO A 112 23.81 -3.29 34.51
N THR A 113 24.71 -2.41 34.08
CA THR A 113 25.45 -2.52 32.82
C THR A 113 26.82 -3.07 33.11
N LEU A 114 27.29 -3.98 32.26
CA LEU A 114 28.66 -4.45 32.31
C LEU A 114 29.61 -3.28 32.04
N SER A 115 30.55 -3.05 32.96
CA SER A 115 31.58 -2.02 32.80
C SER A 115 32.52 -2.38 31.65
N HIS A 116 32.73 -1.45 30.77
CA HIS A 116 33.71 -1.27 29.66
C HIS A 116 34.58 -2.48 29.27
N GLY A 117 33.97 -3.59 28.85
CA GLY A 117 34.59 -4.67 28.10
C GLY A 117 34.21 -4.64 26.62
N THR A 118 34.82 -5.49 25.83
CA THR A 118 34.48 -5.69 24.41
C THR A 118 33.01 -6.06 24.27
N ARG A 119 32.26 -5.35 23.45
CA ARG A 119 30.84 -5.65 23.20
C ARG A 119 30.71 -7.03 22.51
N PRO A 120 29.78 -7.90 22.95
CA PRO A 120 29.59 -9.20 22.32
C PRO A 120 29.12 -9.04 20.87
N ALA A 121 29.67 -9.84 19.94
CA ALA A 121 29.29 -9.80 18.55
C ALA A 121 27.92 -10.41 18.30
N ASN A 122 27.54 -11.43 19.08
CA ASN A 122 26.34 -12.22 18.89
C ASN A 122 25.66 -12.56 20.24
N PHE A 123 24.45 -13.12 20.17
CA PHE A 123 23.68 -13.44 21.37
C PHE A 123 24.20 -14.63 22.16
N ALA A 124 25.04 -15.51 21.58
CA ALA A 124 25.71 -16.56 22.34
C ALA A 124 26.70 -15.94 23.32
N GLU A 125 27.56 -15.07 22.82
CA GLU A 125 28.53 -14.30 23.64
C GLU A 125 27.83 -13.41 24.68
N ALA A 126 26.75 -12.72 24.27
CA ALA A 126 25.98 -11.84 25.16
C ALA A 126 25.38 -12.59 26.35
N LEU A 127 24.86 -13.78 26.11
CA LEU A 127 24.31 -14.62 27.20
C LEU A 127 25.42 -15.14 28.11
N ALA A 128 26.57 -15.58 27.56
CA ALA A 128 27.72 -16.01 28.33
C ALA A 128 28.26 -14.90 29.26
N MET A 129 28.45 -13.68 28.71
CA MET A 129 28.91 -12.53 29.49
C MET A 129 27.95 -12.17 30.65
N ILE A 130 26.62 -12.20 30.40
CA ILE A 130 25.61 -11.91 31.43
C ILE A 130 25.58 -13.01 32.49
N GLU A 131 25.82 -14.25 32.09
CA GLU A 131 25.86 -15.42 32.98
C GLU A 131 27.11 -15.37 33.90
N GLU A 132 28.27 -15.08 33.33
CA GLU A 132 29.53 -14.91 34.05
C GLU A 132 29.47 -13.76 35.06
N ALA A 133 28.83 -12.65 34.66
CA ALA A 133 28.64 -11.50 35.55
C ALA A 133 27.54 -11.69 36.61
N GLY A 134 26.82 -12.80 36.63
CA GLY A 134 25.78 -13.11 37.61
C GLY A 134 24.59 -12.14 37.61
N LEU A 135 24.33 -11.45 36.50
CA LEU A 135 23.35 -10.36 36.40
C LEU A 135 21.88 -10.85 36.36
N PHE A 136 21.65 -12.14 36.16
CA PHE A 136 20.33 -12.75 36.14
C PHE A 136 20.13 -13.77 37.26
N THR A 137 18.95 -13.77 37.85
CA THR A 137 18.49 -14.91 38.64
C THR A 137 18.31 -16.13 37.75
N GLU A 138 18.30 -17.33 38.29
CA GLU A 138 18.12 -18.58 37.54
C GLU A 138 16.83 -18.56 36.68
N MET A 139 15.72 -18.05 37.23
CA MET A 139 14.47 -17.90 36.52
C MET A 139 14.60 -16.90 35.34
N GLN A 140 15.24 -15.74 35.55
CA GLN A 140 15.48 -14.76 34.50
C GLN A 140 16.38 -15.31 33.41
N ARG A 141 17.42 -16.06 33.77
CA ARG A 141 18.35 -16.75 32.86
C ARG A 141 17.60 -17.69 31.92
N ARG A 142 16.78 -18.61 32.45
CA ARG A 142 15.95 -19.53 31.68
C ARG A 142 14.99 -18.76 30.73
N LYS A 143 14.32 -17.74 31.24
CA LYS A 143 13.38 -16.93 30.47
C LYS A 143 14.06 -16.21 29.29
N HIS A 144 15.18 -15.52 29.53
CA HIS A 144 15.88 -14.78 28.48
C HIS A 144 16.54 -15.71 27.46
N ARG A 145 17.11 -16.82 27.88
CA ARG A 145 17.62 -17.86 26.98
C ARG A 145 16.51 -18.42 26.10
N SER A 146 15.32 -18.68 26.63
CA SER A 146 14.15 -19.09 25.86
C SER A 146 13.76 -18.02 24.83
N PHE A 147 13.74 -16.75 25.19
CA PHE A 147 13.43 -15.67 24.25
C PHE A 147 14.44 -15.59 23.09
N VAL A 148 15.73 -15.70 23.37
CA VAL A 148 16.79 -15.70 22.36
C VAL A 148 16.64 -16.92 21.43
N ASN A 149 16.42 -18.10 21.98
CA ASN A 149 16.24 -19.33 21.19
C ASN A 149 15.01 -19.24 20.26
N VAL A 150 13.86 -18.76 20.78
CA VAL A 150 12.67 -18.59 19.95
C VAL A 150 12.88 -17.54 18.87
N ALA A 151 13.56 -16.42 19.18
CA ALA A 151 13.90 -15.41 18.20
C ALA A 151 14.85 -15.95 17.13
N ALA A 152 15.93 -16.62 17.52
CA ALA A 152 16.91 -17.17 16.60
C ALA A 152 16.27 -18.24 15.69
N LYS A 153 15.50 -19.18 16.26
CA LYS A 153 14.74 -20.19 15.51
C LYS A 153 13.82 -19.56 14.46
N ALA A 154 13.07 -18.53 14.84
CA ALA A 154 12.14 -17.85 13.97
C ALA A 154 12.85 -17.04 12.85
N LEU A 155 13.92 -16.32 13.18
CA LEU A 155 14.66 -15.48 12.25
C LEU A 155 15.53 -16.29 11.27
N GLN A 156 16.08 -17.41 11.71
CA GLN A 156 16.85 -18.33 10.88
C GLN A 156 15.98 -19.31 10.09
N LYS A 157 14.67 -19.38 10.40
CA LYS A 157 13.69 -20.31 9.77
C LYS A 157 14.12 -21.78 9.89
N VAL A 158 14.64 -22.16 11.05
CA VAL A 158 15.07 -23.54 11.33
C VAL A 158 14.07 -24.24 12.25
N ASP A 159 13.83 -25.54 12.00
CA ASP A 159 12.99 -26.38 12.85
C ASP A 159 13.75 -27.04 13.99
N ARG A 160 15.07 -27.15 13.86
CA ARG A 160 15.98 -27.69 14.85
C ARG A 160 16.50 -26.61 15.81
N GLU A 161 17.49 -26.96 16.61
CA GLU A 161 18.15 -26.02 17.52
C GLU A 161 18.83 -24.90 16.74
N PRO A 162 18.56 -23.62 17.08
CA PRO A 162 19.11 -22.47 16.37
C PRO A 162 20.56 -22.22 16.77
N ASP A 163 21.35 -21.73 15.84
CA ASP A 163 22.70 -21.24 16.08
C ASP A 163 22.66 -19.80 16.59
N LEU A 164 22.95 -19.59 17.87
CA LEU A 164 22.94 -18.28 18.49
C LEU A 164 24.10 -17.38 18.04
N THR A 165 25.16 -17.95 17.47
CA THR A 165 26.29 -17.18 16.94
C THR A 165 25.89 -16.42 15.65
N LEU A 166 24.86 -16.88 14.95
CA LEU A 166 24.32 -16.22 13.77
C LEU A 166 23.30 -15.12 14.09
N LEU A 167 22.96 -14.92 15.37
CA LEU A 167 22.06 -13.84 15.79
C LEU A 167 22.90 -12.65 16.28
N PRO A 168 23.05 -11.57 15.48
CA PRO A 168 23.94 -10.47 15.80
C PRO A 168 23.40 -9.60 16.94
N CYS A 169 24.31 -9.11 17.79
CA CYS A 169 24.00 -8.10 18.81
C CYS A 169 23.99 -6.67 18.25
N GLU A 170 24.63 -6.40 17.12
CA GLU A 170 24.60 -5.10 16.50
C GLU A 170 23.16 -4.68 16.13
N PRO A 171 22.66 -3.52 16.66
CA PRO A 171 21.26 -3.13 16.49
C PRO A 171 20.83 -2.96 15.03
N ARG A 172 21.73 -2.55 14.15
CA ARG A 172 21.46 -2.38 12.72
C ARG A 172 21.19 -3.72 12.06
N LEU A 173 22.06 -4.71 12.22
CA LEU A 173 21.92 -6.04 11.61
C LEU A 173 20.73 -6.79 12.19
N LEU A 174 20.58 -6.79 13.51
CA LEU A 174 19.42 -7.40 14.16
C LEU A 174 18.11 -6.79 13.70
N ARG A 175 18.05 -5.47 13.53
CA ARG A 175 16.85 -4.76 13.04
C ARG A 175 16.50 -5.18 11.60
N GLU A 176 17.49 -5.35 10.73
CA GLU A 176 17.25 -5.84 9.37
C GLU A 176 16.58 -7.22 9.38
N MET A 177 17.04 -8.13 10.22
CA MET A 177 16.41 -9.44 10.41
C MET A 177 14.99 -9.31 10.97
N LEU A 178 14.79 -8.48 12.00
CA LEU A 178 13.47 -8.27 12.62
C LEU A 178 12.46 -7.59 11.68
N VAL A 179 12.92 -6.69 10.80
CA VAL A 179 12.05 -6.03 9.80
C VAL A 179 11.68 -6.99 8.66
N ALA A 180 12.60 -7.87 8.28
CA ALA A 180 12.35 -8.87 7.24
C ALA A 180 11.44 -10.01 7.72
N PHE A 181 11.22 -10.16 9.03
CA PHE A 181 10.44 -11.21 9.64
C PHE A 181 9.08 -10.70 10.17
N HIS A 182 8.06 -11.53 10.03
CA HIS A 182 6.77 -11.30 10.68
C HIS A 182 6.36 -12.50 11.54
N PRO A 183 5.93 -12.30 12.80
CA PRO A 183 5.69 -13.40 13.77
C PRO A 183 4.62 -14.40 13.29
N ALA A 184 3.66 -13.97 12.47
CA ALA A 184 2.67 -14.88 11.90
C ALA A 184 3.30 -15.97 11.00
N GLN A 185 4.46 -15.71 10.39
CA GLN A 185 5.18 -16.67 9.55
C GLN A 185 5.68 -17.86 10.38
N ALA A 186 6.02 -17.65 11.65
CA ALA A 186 6.41 -18.69 12.61
C ALA A 186 5.28 -19.06 13.58
N ARG A 187 4.02 -18.62 13.32
CA ARG A 187 2.85 -18.85 14.17
C ARG A 187 3.02 -18.35 15.61
N ILE A 188 3.85 -17.34 15.80
CA ILE A 188 4.05 -16.71 17.09
C ILE A 188 3.00 -15.60 17.23
N ARG A 189 2.30 -15.55 18.35
CA ARG A 189 1.35 -14.49 18.64
C ARG A 189 2.09 -13.15 18.78
N ARG A 190 1.45 -12.07 18.37
CA ARG A 190 2.05 -10.73 18.34
C ARG A 190 2.50 -10.24 19.72
N ASP A 191 1.69 -10.50 20.76
CA ASP A 191 2.02 -10.17 22.14
C ASP A 191 3.22 -10.98 22.65
N GLN A 192 3.28 -12.27 22.32
CA GLN A 192 4.43 -13.12 22.62
C GLN A 192 5.69 -12.61 21.90
N TRP A 193 5.58 -12.25 20.60
CA TRP A 193 6.72 -11.69 19.87
C TRP A 193 7.18 -10.36 20.44
N ALA A 194 6.26 -9.49 20.85
CA ALA A 194 6.61 -8.23 21.52
C ALA A 194 7.40 -8.48 22.82
N SER A 195 7.01 -9.48 23.60
CA SER A 195 7.73 -9.90 24.82
C SER A 195 9.12 -10.44 24.51
N ILE A 196 9.26 -11.24 23.43
CA ILE A 196 10.55 -11.76 22.95
C ILE A 196 11.47 -10.60 22.55
N VAL A 197 11.00 -9.68 21.70
CA VAL A 197 11.78 -8.52 21.28
C VAL A 197 12.14 -7.61 22.46
N SER A 198 11.25 -7.48 23.45
CA SER A 198 11.56 -6.77 24.72
C SER A 198 12.68 -7.46 25.49
N GLY A 199 12.69 -8.80 25.52
CA GLY A 199 13.79 -9.59 26.11
C GLY A 199 15.12 -9.35 25.41
N LEU A 200 15.14 -9.38 24.06
CA LEU A 200 16.34 -9.04 23.27
C LEU A 200 16.84 -7.64 23.59
N ARG A 201 15.95 -6.64 23.66
CA ARG A 201 16.32 -5.25 24.03
C ARG A 201 16.96 -5.19 25.42
N ARG A 202 16.46 -5.96 26.39
CA ARG A 202 17.03 -5.99 27.73
C ARG A 202 18.46 -6.53 27.71
N ILE A 203 18.73 -7.62 27.01
CA ILE A 203 20.09 -8.19 26.82
C ILE A 203 21.02 -7.15 26.21
N LEU A 204 20.60 -6.51 25.10
CA LEU A 204 21.40 -5.49 24.41
C LEU A 204 21.67 -4.25 25.25
N ARG A 205 20.78 -3.89 26.21
CA ARG A 205 21.05 -2.81 27.18
C ARG A 205 22.11 -3.24 28.20
N MET A 206 22.01 -4.45 28.71
CA MET A 206 22.96 -4.95 29.70
C MET A 206 24.37 -5.10 29.12
N THR A 207 24.49 -5.45 27.85
CA THR A 207 25.77 -5.57 27.14
C THR A 207 26.26 -4.27 26.47
N GLY A 208 25.62 -3.14 26.77
CA GLY A 208 26.05 -1.81 26.31
C GLY A 208 25.82 -1.50 24.83
N TRP A 209 25.13 -2.39 24.09
CA TRP A 209 24.75 -2.13 22.69
C TRP A 209 23.65 -1.07 22.56
N LEU A 210 22.67 -1.07 23.46
CA LEU A 210 21.62 -0.05 23.48
C LEU A 210 21.81 0.91 24.64
N ARG A 211 21.80 2.20 24.35
CA ARG A 211 21.80 3.26 25.34
C ARG A 211 20.43 3.94 25.35
N PRO A 212 19.58 3.64 26.33
CA PRO A 212 18.30 4.33 26.44
C PRO A 212 18.54 5.81 26.70
N ILE A 213 17.70 6.69 26.13
CA ILE A 213 17.66 8.09 26.55
C ILE A 213 17.30 8.11 28.03
N SER A 214 18.13 8.76 28.83
CA SER A 214 17.86 8.88 30.27
C SER A 214 16.55 9.64 30.48
N ARG A 215 15.58 9.00 31.10
CA ARG A 215 14.35 9.65 31.54
C ARG A 215 14.52 10.35 32.90
N THR A 216 15.67 10.17 33.53
CA THR A 216 16.02 10.80 34.82
C THR A 216 16.54 12.22 34.66
N ILE A 217 16.97 12.62 33.46
CA ILE A 217 17.32 14.00 33.16
C ILE A 217 16.01 14.76 32.92
N PRO A 218 15.62 15.70 33.79
CA PRO A 218 14.43 16.48 33.55
C PRO A 218 14.64 17.37 32.32
N ARG A 219 13.61 17.52 31.51
CA ARG A 219 13.64 18.48 30.41
C ARG A 219 13.72 19.89 30.95
N SER A 220 14.34 20.78 30.21
CA SER A 220 14.37 22.21 30.56
C SER A 220 12.97 22.81 30.54
N ALA A 221 12.81 23.94 31.26
CA ALA A 221 11.56 24.69 31.26
C ALA A 221 11.14 25.11 29.81
N ALA A 222 12.11 25.40 28.95
CA ALA A 222 11.87 25.73 27.54
C ALA A 222 11.26 24.55 26.76
N TRP A 223 11.76 23.31 26.96
CA TRP A 223 11.17 22.11 26.33
C TRP A 223 9.77 21.79 26.88
N GLU A 224 9.55 21.97 28.19
CA GLU A 224 8.22 21.76 28.80
C GLU A 224 7.21 22.79 28.28
N ALA A 225 7.59 24.05 28.12
CA ALA A 225 6.74 25.07 27.50
C ALA A 225 6.33 24.71 26.08
N VAL A 226 7.31 24.36 25.23
CA VAL A 226 7.04 23.92 23.84
C VAL A 226 6.10 22.71 23.80
N LEU A 227 6.28 21.72 24.67
CA LEU A 227 5.45 20.52 24.69
C LEU A 227 4.03 20.80 25.22
N ALA A 228 3.85 21.76 26.12
CA ALA A 228 2.54 22.15 26.66
C ALA A 228 1.64 22.79 25.59
N ASP A 229 2.22 23.53 24.65
CA ASP A 229 1.49 24.21 23.58
C ASP A 229 0.98 23.26 22.49
N ILE A 230 1.48 22.00 22.43
CA ILE A 230 1.14 21.07 21.36
C ILE A 230 -0.22 20.41 21.62
N LYS A 231 -1.25 20.83 20.89
CA LYS A 231 -2.61 20.26 20.99
C LYS A 231 -2.76 18.91 20.29
N ASN A 232 -2.03 18.67 19.20
CA ASN A 232 -2.14 17.43 18.42
C ASN A 232 -1.32 16.31 19.06
N GLN A 233 -1.99 15.24 19.50
CA GLN A 233 -1.38 14.10 20.20
C GLN A 233 -0.30 13.37 19.39
N ALA A 234 -0.44 13.29 18.07
CA ALA A 234 0.57 12.63 17.22
C ALA A 234 1.85 13.49 17.12
N GLN A 235 1.69 14.81 16.97
CA GLN A 235 2.81 15.75 16.99
C GLN A 235 3.48 15.76 18.38
N LEU A 236 2.69 15.79 19.44
CA LEU A 236 3.18 15.72 20.82
C LEU A 236 4.03 14.47 21.07
N ALA A 237 3.54 13.30 20.65
CA ALA A 237 4.27 12.04 20.82
C ALA A 237 5.61 12.05 20.07
N ALA A 238 5.62 12.51 18.81
CA ALA A 238 6.82 12.59 17.99
C ALA A 238 7.83 13.61 18.56
N THR A 239 7.35 14.80 18.97
CA THR A 239 8.20 15.85 19.52
C THR A 239 8.72 15.51 20.91
N ARG A 240 7.91 14.87 21.76
CA ARG A 240 8.32 14.47 23.13
C ARG A 240 9.51 13.51 23.11
N GLN A 241 9.52 12.53 22.22
CA GLN A 241 10.65 11.60 22.11
C GLN A 241 11.92 12.31 21.63
N PHE A 242 11.78 13.23 20.67
CA PHE A 242 12.88 14.05 20.18
C PHE A 242 13.39 15.02 21.26
N ALA A 243 12.49 15.68 22.02
CA ALA A 243 12.84 16.58 23.12
C ALA A 243 13.66 15.85 24.22
N ASN A 244 13.29 14.61 24.56
CA ASN A 244 14.08 13.82 25.51
C ASN A 244 15.50 13.55 24.97
N PHE A 245 15.64 13.28 23.68
CA PHE A 245 16.95 13.12 23.05
C PHE A 245 17.74 14.43 23.06
N ALA A 246 17.12 15.54 22.63
CA ALA A 246 17.74 16.86 22.60
C ALA A 246 18.20 17.28 24.00
N THR A 247 17.37 17.07 25.02
CA THR A 247 17.76 17.31 26.45
C THR A 247 18.97 16.48 26.84
N SER A 248 19.05 15.21 26.45
CA SER A 248 20.22 14.36 26.78
C SER A 248 21.50 14.81 26.09
N MET A 249 21.39 15.61 25.03
CA MET A 249 22.49 16.25 24.30
C MET A 249 22.70 17.71 24.70
N ALA A 250 22.02 18.18 25.76
CA ALA A 250 22.01 19.58 26.20
C ALA A 250 21.62 20.60 25.12
N VAL A 251 20.72 20.18 24.19
CA VAL A 251 20.22 21.04 23.11
C VAL A 251 18.86 21.60 23.50
N GLU A 252 18.78 22.92 23.64
CA GLU A 252 17.56 23.67 23.88
C GLU A 252 16.72 23.85 22.59
N PRO A 253 15.40 24.15 22.68
CA PRO A 253 14.54 24.33 21.52
C PRO A 253 15.10 25.30 20.46
N HIS A 254 15.71 26.42 20.87
CA HIS A 254 16.30 27.42 19.98
C HIS A 254 17.56 26.91 19.25
N GLY A 255 18.28 25.94 19.83
CA GLY A 255 19.46 25.33 19.27
C GLY A 255 19.19 24.17 18.33
N VAL A 256 17.95 23.85 18.04
CA VAL A 256 17.59 22.72 17.16
C VAL A 256 17.92 23.02 15.71
N THR A 257 18.81 22.25 15.13
CA THR A 257 19.28 22.37 13.73
C THR A 257 19.02 21.08 12.92
N HIS A 258 19.35 21.12 11.63
CA HIS A 258 19.37 19.90 10.81
C HIS A 258 20.35 18.85 11.33
N GLU A 259 21.47 19.29 11.91
CA GLU A 259 22.48 18.40 12.49
C GLU A 259 21.95 17.68 13.71
N THR A 260 21.19 18.39 14.57
CA THR A 260 20.47 17.77 15.71
C THR A 260 19.58 16.61 15.26
N PHE A 261 18.82 16.78 14.16
CA PHE A 261 18.01 15.70 13.59
C PHE A 261 18.84 14.60 12.90
N ALA A 262 19.98 14.93 12.32
CA ALA A 262 20.89 13.94 11.78
C ALA A 262 21.48 13.07 12.90
N THR A 263 21.90 13.68 13.99
CA THR A 263 22.39 12.99 15.21
C THR A 263 21.30 12.14 15.84
N TYR A 264 20.07 12.65 15.95
CA TYR A 264 18.92 11.87 16.43
C TYR A 264 18.65 10.63 15.54
N ARG A 265 18.75 10.78 14.24
CA ARG A 265 18.60 9.67 13.30
C ARG A 265 19.69 8.62 13.48
N ALA A 266 20.96 9.05 13.58
CA ALA A 266 22.09 8.17 13.83
C ALA A 266 21.91 7.42 15.17
N TRP A 267 21.51 8.14 16.22
CA TRP A 267 21.23 7.53 17.53
C TRP A 267 20.10 6.47 17.43
N LEU A 268 19.00 6.76 16.74
CA LEU A 268 17.93 5.78 16.52
C LEU A 268 18.40 4.55 15.73
N GLU A 269 19.36 4.73 14.84
CA GLU A 269 19.92 3.66 14.02
C GLU A 269 20.91 2.78 14.79
N GLU A 270 21.75 3.37 15.61
CA GLU A 270 22.87 2.70 16.29
C GLU A 270 22.55 2.27 17.73
N GLN A 271 21.74 3.07 18.46
CA GLN A 271 21.53 2.91 19.89
C GLN A 271 20.10 2.48 20.24
N SER A 272 19.26 2.20 19.24
CA SER A 272 17.85 1.81 19.44
C SER A 272 17.51 0.61 18.59
N LEU A 273 16.72 -0.32 19.13
CA LEU A 273 16.14 -1.44 18.36
C LEU A 273 14.73 -1.10 17.86
N THR A 274 14.49 0.17 17.53
CA THR A 274 13.19 0.59 17.00
C THR A 274 13.06 0.23 15.51
N LEU A 275 12.08 -0.61 15.16
CA LEU A 275 11.91 -1.09 13.78
C LEU A 275 11.53 0.02 12.79
N THR A 276 10.83 1.06 13.27
CA THR A 276 10.37 2.21 12.48
C THR A 276 11.26 3.45 12.65
N HIS A 277 12.54 3.29 12.96
CA HIS A 277 13.48 4.36 13.28
C HIS A 277 13.50 5.50 12.24
N ARG A 278 13.48 5.18 10.94
CA ARG A 278 13.44 6.18 9.86
C ARG A 278 12.14 6.98 9.85
N ALA A 279 11.01 6.30 10.04
CA ALA A 279 9.70 6.96 10.10
C ALA A 279 9.60 7.87 11.34
N LEU A 280 10.13 7.43 12.48
CA LEU A 280 10.20 8.24 13.71
C LEU A 280 11.06 9.49 13.50
N ALA A 281 12.27 9.36 12.97
CA ALA A 281 13.14 10.51 12.72
C ALA A 281 12.50 11.51 11.75
N ASN A 282 11.92 11.01 10.65
CA ASN A 282 11.24 11.86 9.68
C ASN A 282 9.98 12.50 10.27
N GLY A 283 9.20 11.74 11.04
CA GLY A 283 8.00 12.24 11.73
C GLY A 283 8.33 13.36 12.72
N ALA A 284 9.36 13.19 13.54
CA ALA A 284 9.84 14.22 14.45
C ALA A 284 10.30 15.48 13.70
N THR A 285 11.08 15.32 12.62
CA THR A 285 11.55 16.46 11.80
C THR A 285 10.36 17.22 11.18
N GLN A 286 9.37 16.52 10.66
CA GLN A 286 8.19 17.15 10.05
C GLN A 286 7.29 17.81 11.10
N ALA A 287 7.09 17.16 12.25
CA ALA A 287 6.35 17.73 13.36
C ALA A 287 7.01 19.04 13.84
N TRP A 288 8.33 19.03 14.04
CA TRP A 288 9.09 20.22 14.46
C TRP A 288 8.95 21.38 13.46
N ARG A 289 9.16 21.13 12.17
CA ARG A 289 9.00 22.15 11.13
C ARG A 289 7.61 22.77 11.12
N ARG A 290 6.59 21.94 11.27
CA ARG A 290 5.21 22.41 11.31
C ARG A 290 4.96 23.25 12.56
N LEU A 291 5.38 22.77 13.72
CA LEU A 291 5.20 23.45 14.99
C LEU A 291 5.88 24.82 15.02
N CYS A 292 7.13 24.94 14.57
CA CYS A 292 7.81 26.25 14.47
C CYS A 292 7.11 27.21 13.52
N ARG A 293 6.45 26.72 12.47
CA ARG A 293 5.68 27.55 11.53
C ARG A 293 4.32 27.97 12.12
N GLU A 294 3.67 27.09 12.86
CA GLU A 294 2.36 27.32 13.48
C GLU A 294 2.47 28.22 14.75
N ASN A 295 3.64 28.28 15.35
CA ASN A 295 3.90 29.04 16.60
C ASN A 295 5.10 30.00 16.43
N PRO A 296 4.97 31.07 15.64
CA PRO A 296 6.05 32.05 15.44
C PRO A 296 6.48 32.74 16.74
N ASP A 297 5.59 32.84 17.71
CA ASP A 297 5.82 33.45 19.03
C ASP A 297 6.89 32.71 19.86
N TRP A 298 7.23 31.48 19.50
CA TRP A 298 8.35 30.77 20.12
C TRP A 298 9.71 31.38 19.78
N GLY A 299 9.81 32.26 18.77
CA GLY A 299 11.06 32.83 18.31
C GLY A 299 12.04 31.82 17.71
N ILE A 300 11.57 30.62 17.36
CA ILE A 300 12.37 29.54 16.81
C ILE A 300 12.25 29.55 15.28
N ALA A 301 13.37 29.78 14.59
CA ALA A 301 13.39 29.74 13.13
C ALA A 301 13.02 28.34 12.61
N PRO A 302 12.04 28.21 11.69
CA PRO A 302 11.71 26.93 11.10
C PRO A 302 12.91 26.39 10.31
N LEU A 303 13.17 25.09 10.48
CA LEU A 303 14.23 24.44 9.72
C LEU A 303 13.98 24.62 8.20
N PRO A 304 15.01 24.97 7.41
CA PRO A 304 14.90 25.08 5.97
C PRO A 304 14.28 23.80 5.38
N GLU A 305 13.39 23.97 4.43
CA GLU A 305 12.82 22.82 3.73
C GLU A 305 13.94 22.17 2.92
N ARG A 306 14.10 20.85 3.10
CA ARG A 306 14.87 20.10 2.13
C ARG A 306 14.14 20.24 0.80
N PRO A 307 14.86 20.44 -0.31
CA PRO A 307 14.22 20.39 -1.61
C PRO A 307 13.48 19.03 -1.68
N HIS A 308 12.15 19.11 -1.65
CA HIS A 308 11.35 17.92 -1.80
C HIS A 308 11.59 17.40 -3.21
N TYR A 309 12.12 16.21 -3.34
CA TYR A 309 12.07 15.42 -4.57
C TYR A 309 10.62 14.99 -4.89
N ASN A 310 9.65 15.88 -4.60
CA ASN A 310 8.29 15.66 -4.97
C ASN A 310 8.17 15.97 -6.46
N LEU A 311 7.44 15.13 -7.17
CA LEU A 311 6.98 15.36 -8.55
C LEU A 311 6.04 16.60 -8.64
N VAL A 312 6.22 17.58 -7.78
CA VAL A 312 5.44 18.82 -7.72
C VAL A 312 6.39 19.97 -8.06
N ALA A 313 6.06 20.70 -9.08
CA ALA A 313 6.79 21.93 -9.41
C ALA A 313 6.69 22.94 -8.26
N THR A 314 7.85 23.40 -7.78
CA THR A 314 7.96 24.35 -6.67
C THR A 314 8.11 25.80 -7.13
N ARG A 315 8.45 26.00 -8.41
CA ARG A 315 8.72 27.29 -9.02
C ARG A 315 7.60 27.75 -9.98
N LYS A 316 6.34 27.49 -9.61
CA LYS A 316 5.19 27.82 -10.48
C LYS A 316 5.05 29.30 -10.71
N ASP A 317 5.31 30.09 -9.69
CA ASP A 317 5.11 31.55 -9.72
C ASP A 317 6.12 32.28 -10.64
N GLU A 318 7.13 31.58 -11.13
CA GLU A 318 8.13 32.13 -12.06
C GLU A 318 7.67 32.06 -13.53
N PHE A 319 6.58 31.34 -13.83
CA PHE A 319 6.07 31.25 -15.20
C PHE A 319 5.16 32.42 -15.55
N PRO A 320 5.19 32.89 -16.82
CA PRO A 320 4.28 33.93 -17.30
C PRO A 320 2.81 33.54 -17.13
N ALA A 321 1.93 34.53 -16.95
CA ALA A 321 0.48 34.31 -16.86
C ALA A 321 -0.09 33.61 -18.10
N THR A 322 0.48 33.84 -19.26
CA THR A 322 0.15 33.19 -20.54
C THR A 322 0.43 31.72 -20.53
N PHE A 323 1.53 31.27 -19.90
CA PHE A 323 1.81 29.83 -19.68
C PHE A 323 0.73 29.16 -18.83
N HIS A 324 0.35 29.80 -17.72
CA HIS A 324 -0.72 29.28 -16.86
C HIS A 324 -2.04 29.18 -17.62
N SER A 325 -2.41 30.24 -18.35
CA SER A 325 -3.64 30.28 -19.15
C SER A 325 -3.65 29.18 -20.22
N SER A 326 -2.55 28.97 -20.93
CA SER A 326 -2.42 27.92 -21.94
C SER A 326 -2.48 26.51 -21.35
N ALA A 327 -1.89 26.30 -20.17
CA ALA A 327 -1.94 25.03 -19.46
C ALA A 327 -3.38 24.69 -19.02
N GLU A 328 -4.09 25.64 -18.43
CA GLU A 328 -5.47 25.42 -17.99
C GLU A 328 -6.42 25.27 -19.17
N ALA A 329 -6.26 26.02 -20.25
CA ALA A 329 -7.03 25.86 -21.49
C ALA A 329 -6.86 24.46 -22.09
N TYR A 330 -5.63 23.94 -22.15
CA TYR A 330 -5.38 22.57 -22.59
C TYR A 330 -6.04 21.52 -21.68
N LEU A 331 -5.93 21.69 -20.37
CA LEU A 331 -6.53 20.77 -19.41
C LEU A 331 -8.06 20.81 -19.47
N ALA A 332 -8.66 21.98 -19.64
CA ALA A 332 -10.11 22.15 -19.83
C ALA A 332 -10.59 21.44 -21.11
N ARG A 333 -9.87 21.63 -22.23
CA ARG A 333 -10.16 20.93 -23.50
C ARG A 333 -10.05 19.41 -23.34
N CYS A 334 -9.09 18.92 -22.55
CA CYS A 334 -8.98 17.50 -22.24
C CYS A 334 -10.10 16.98 -21.32
N ALA A 335 -10.64 17.82 -20.45
CA ALA A 335 -11.74 17.46 -19.55
C ALA A 335 -13.09 17.35 -20.28
N ALA A 336 -13.34 18.27 -21.19
CA ALA A 336 -14.55 18.36 -22.00
C ALA A 336 -14.14 18.61 -23.47
N PRO A 337 -13.68 17.59 -24.18
CA PRO A 337 -13.29 17.75 -25.59
C PRO A 337 -14.50 18.04 -26.46
N ASP A 338 -14.30 18.87 -27.48
CA ASP A 338 -15.25 18.97 -28.58
C ASP A 338 -15.39 17.59 -29.24
N PRO A 339 -16.62 17.07 -29.44
CA PRO A 339 -16.83 15.81 -30.12
C PRO A 339 -16.19 15.70 -31.52
N PHE A 340 -15.94 16.84 -32.15
CA PHE A 340 -15.31 16.94 -33.46
C PHE A 340 -13.78 17.19 -33.39
N ASP A 341 -13.21 17.31 -32.19
CA ASP A 341 -11.75 17.43 -32.02
C ASP A 341 -11.10 16.06 -32.14
N GLU A 342 -10.65 15.75 -33.35
CA GLU A 342 -9.96 14.48 -33.67
C GLU A 342 -8.68 14.28 -32.82
N ARG A 343 -8.08 15.35 -32.28
CA ARG A 343 -6.84 15.29 -31.50
C ARG A 343 -7.05 14.78 -30.08
N ILE A 344 -8.22 14.99 -29.48
CA ILE A 344 -8.49 14.60 -28.08
C ILE A 344 -9.49 13.46 -27.96
N GLY A 345 -10.42 13.33 -28.85
CA GLY A 345 -11.32 12.19 -29.05
C GLY A 345 -12.30 11.88 -27.89
N ARG A 346 -11.89 11.88 -26.64
CA ARG A 346 -12.74 11.61 -25.46
C ARG A 346 -12.30 12.34 -24.22
N ALA A 347 -13.24 12.62 -23.31
CA ALA A 347 -12.98 13.23 -22.03
C ALA A 347 -12.00 12.39 -21.17
N ILE A 348 -11.11 13.07 -20.48
CA ILE A 348 -10.06 12.48 -19.66
C ILE A 348 -10.46 12.59 -18.19
N ALA A 349 -10.31 11.48 -17.45
CA ALA A 349 -10.64 11.40 -16.03
C ALA A 349 -9.82 12.43 -15.20
N SER A 350 -10.44 12.97 -14.16
CA SER A 350 -9.88 14.02 -13.27
C SER A 350 -8.49 13.70 -12.72
N GLU A 351 -8.25 12.46 -12.31
CA GLU A 351 -6.94 12.02 -11.81
C GLU A 351 -5.85 12.04 -12.91
N THR A 352 -6.22 11.74 -14.16
CA THR A 352 -5.29 11.84 -15.29
C THR A 352 -4.99 13.31 -15.61
N LEU A 353 -6.00 14.18 -15.53
CA LEU A 353 -5.80 15.62 -15.68
C LEU A 353 -4.89 16.18 -14.60
N ARG A 354 -5.09 15.77 -13.33
CA ARG A 354 -4.20 16.13 -12.23
C ARG A 354 -2.75 15.74 -12.51
N LYS A 355 -2.51 14.54 -13.05
CA LYS A 355 -1.16 14.09 -13.43
C LYS A 355 -0.60 14.85 -14.62
N ARG A 356 -1.41 15.14 -15.64
CA ARG A 356 -1.00 16.00 -16.76
C ARG A 356 -0.55 17.37 -16.28
N ARG A 357 -1.32 18.00 -15.39
CA ARG A 357 -0.95 19.28 -14.76
C ARG A 357 0.42 19.20 -14.08
N ILE A 358 0.66 18.14 -13.28
CA ILE A 358 1.96 17.93 -12.63
C ILE A 358 3.08 17.84 -13.67
N TYR A 359 2.92 17.08 -14.73
CA TYR A 359 3.96 16.88 -15.75
C TYR A 359 4.24 18.15 -16.57
N ILE A 360 3.22 18.97 -16.86
CA ILE A 360 3.39 20.26 -17.52
C ILE A 360 4.30 21.15 -16.69
N TYR A 361 3.94 21.41 -15.44
CA TYR A 361 4.71 22.31 -14.58
C TYR A 361 6.10 21.75 -14.22
N LEU A 362 6.21 20.45 -14.02
CA LEU A 362 7.50 19.83 -13.75
C LEU A 362 8.42 19.87 -14.97
N GLY A 363 7.90 19.64 -16.15
CA GLY A 363 8.66 19.77 -17.41
C GLY A 363 9.17 21.18 -17.64
N ALA A 364 8.31 22.18 -17.42
CA ALA A 364 8.66 23.59 -17.51
C ALA A 364 9.73 23.97 -16.48
N GLN A 365 9.60 23.51 -15.23
CA GLN A 365 10.59 23.75 -14.19
C GLN A 365 11.96 23.16 -14.57
N TYR A 366 12.02 21.97 -15.16
CA TYR A 366 13.30 21.41 -15.61
C TYR A 366 13.98 22.27 -16.67
N LEU A 367 13.20 22.88 -17.57
CA LEU A 367 13.77 23.81 -18.57
C LEU A 367 14.29 25.10 -17.94
N LEU A 368 13.56 25.70 -16.97
CA LEU A 368 14.06 26.85 -16.21
C LEU A 368 15.37 26.54 -15.49
N GLU A 369 15.44 25.38 -14.83
CA GLU A 369 16.64 24.96 -14.10
C GLU A 369 17.82 24.61 -15.02
N LEU A 370 17.56 24.33 -16.30
CA LEU A 370 18.55 24.18 -17.37
C LEU A 370 18.92 25.52 -18.03
N GLY A 371 18.42 26.66 -17.51
CA GLY A 371 18.74 27.99 -18.00
C GLY A 371 17.89 28.49 -19.17
N TRP A 372 16.75 27.84 -19.44
CA TRP A 372 15.80 28.41 -20.42
C TRP A 372 15.14 29.64 -19.81
N PRO A 373 15.11 30.80 -20.52
CA PRO A 373 14.48 31.99 -20.00
C PRO A 373 12.97 31.78 -19.87
N ALA A 374 12.39 32.32 -18.78
CA ALA A 374 10.96 32.17 -18.48
C ALA A 374 10.06 32.71 -19.61
N GLU A 375 10.52 33.75 -20.28
CA GLU A 375 9.82 34.39 -21.40
C GLU A 375 9.66 33.44 -22.60
N ARG A 376 10.54 32.46 -22.78
CA ARG A 376 10.40 31.43 -23.81
C ARG A 376 9.42 30.32 -23.43
N LEU A 377 9.01 30.27 -22.16
CA LEU A 377 8.01 29.38 -21.62
C LEU A 377 6.66 30.12 -21.46
N ASP A 378 6.27 30.92 -22.44
CA ASP A 378 5.03 31.70 -22.45
C ASP A 378 3.80 30.84 -22.77
N HIS A 379 3.98 29.69 -23.43
CA HIS A 379 2.91 28.78 -23.82
C HIS A 379 3.36 27.33 -23.68
N ILE A 380 2.44 26.40 -23.38
CA ILE A 380 2.76 24.97 -23.17
C ILE A 380 3.33 24.30 -24.43
N SER A 381 3.12 24.84 -25.62
CA SER A 381 3.73 24.37 -26.87
C SER A 381 5.27 24.42 -26.83
N ALA A 382 5.84 25.33 -26.04
CA ALA A 382 7.29 25.38 -25.82
C ALA A 382 7.85 24.05 -25.26
N LEU A 383 7.06 23.31 -24.46
CA LEU A 383 7.43 22.00 -23.94
C LEU A 383 7.36 20.87 -24.98
N CYS A 384 6.71 21.11 -26.10
CA CYS A 384 6.40 20.10 -27.13
C CYS A 384 7.51 19.97 -28.17
N THR A 385 8.44 20.90 -28.25
CA THR A 385 9.52 20.87 -29.24
C THR A 385 10.48 19.69 -28.99
N PRO A 386 11.10 19.12 -30.03
CA PRO A 386 12.09 18.05 -29.87
C PRO A 386 13.24 18.42 -28.91
N ALA A 387 13.67 19.69 -28.92
CA ALA A 387 14.72 20.20 -28.05
C ALA A 387 14.27 20.17 -26.57
N ALA A 388 13.07 20.69 -26.26
CA ALA A 388 12.50 20.73 -24.92
C ALA A 388 12.25 19.30 -24.40
N VAL A 389 11.60 18.44 -25.17
CA VAL A 389 11.34 17.04 -24.79
C VAL A 389 12.65 16.32 -24.49
N GLY A 390 13.67 16.48 -25.34
CA GLY A 390 14.99 15.90 -25.15
C GLY A 390 15.68 16.42 -23.88
N ALA A 391 15.59 17.72 -23.58
CA ALA A 391 16.14 18.34 -22.38
C ALA A 391 15.44 17.83 -21.12
N ILE A 392 14.09 17.83 -21.09
CA ILE A 392 13.30 17.34 -19.96
C ILE A 392 13.61 15.87 -19.62
N LEU A 393 13.65 15.01 -20.64
CA LEU A 393 13.91 13.58 -20.43
C LEU A 393 15.33 13.32 -19.97
N ARG A 394 16.35 14.04 -20.52
CA ARG A 394 17.74 13.95 -20.06
C ARG A 394 17.87 14.41 -18.61
N GLU A 395 17.22 15.51 -18.24
CA GLU A 395 17.26 16.05 -16.88
C GLU A 395 16.62 15.10 -15.90
N GLN A 396 15.48 14.52 -16.26
CA GLN A 396 14.82 13.50 -15.44
C GLN A 396 15.72 12.24 -15.26
N PHE A 397 16.40 11.80 -16.31
CA PHE A 397 17.35 10.71 -16.24
C PHE A 397 18.53 11.05 -15.33
N ARG A 398 19.14 12.23 -15.51
CA ARG A 398 20.27 12.69 -14.70
C ARG A 398 19.95 12.76 -13.20
N ARG A 399 18.76 13.24 -12.84
CA ARG A 399 18.35 13.43 -11.44
C ARG A 399 17.99 12.12 -10.72
N TYR A 400 17.35 11.23 -11.43
CA TYR A 400 16.66 10.10 -10.79
C TYR A 400 17.15 8.73 -11.23
N SER A 401 18.10 8.65 -12.15
CA SER A 401 18.77 7.38 -12.45
C SER A 401 19.58 6.93 -11.25
N PRO A 402 19.32 5.71 -10.71
CA PRO A 402 20.00 5.23 -9.50
C PRO A 402 21.49 4.93 -9.73
N ASP A 403 21.86 4.66 -10.96
CA ASP A 403 23.20 4.15 -11.38
C ASP A 403 23.76 4.87 -12.62
N GLY A 404 23.10 5.95 -13.08
CA GLY A 404 23.46 6.64 -14.31
C GLY A 404 23.23 5.82 -15.60
N ARG A 405 22.64 4.62 -15.50
CA ARG A 405 22.41 3.70 -16.62
C ARG A 405 20.95 3.29 -16.77
N THR A 406 20.24 3.20 -15.66
CA THR A 406 18.85 2.72 -15.62
C THR A 406 17.87 3.90 -15.61
N TRP A 407 16.84 3.83 -16.44
CA TRP A 407 15.77 4.82 -16.42
C TRP A 407 14.98 4.77 -15.12
N PRO A 408 14.68 5.94 -14.50
CA PRO A 408 13.87 5.97 -13.29
C PRO A 408 12.42 5.57 -13.58
N PRO A 409 11.71 4.97 -12.61
CA PRO A 409 10.34 4.45 -12.79
C PRO A 409 9.33 5.49 -13.32
N GLY A 410 9.49 6.77 -12.97
CA GLY A 410 8.61 7.86 -13.40
C GLY A 410 8.87 8.40 -14.81
N ALA A 411 9.92 7.95 -15.50
CA ALA A 411 10.31 8.52 -16.79
C ALA A 411 9.32 8.19 -17.92
N ARG A 412 8.82 6.96 -17.99
CA ARG A 412 7.89 6.55 -19.06
C ARG A 412 6.58 7.31 -19.07
N PRO A 413 5.88 7.51 -17.93
CA PRO A 413 4.70 8.38 -17.88
C PRO A 413 4.94 9.81 -18.35
N MET A 414 6.05 10.42 -17.96
CA MET A 414 6.45 11.76 -18.43
C MET A 414 6.66 11.76 -19.94
N ALA A 415 7.45 10.83 -20.47
CA ALA A 415 7.70 10.71 -21.91
C ALA A 415 6.41 10.51 -22.72
N SER A 416 5.51 9.64 -22.24
CA SER A 416 4.19 9.43 -22.85
C SER A 416 3.33 10.69 -22.83
N HIS A 417 3.36 11.42 -21.71
CA HIS A 417 2.62 12.67 -21.59
C HIS A 417 3.14 13.74 -22.57
N LEU A 418 4.45 13.95 -22.63
CA LEU A 418 5.05 14.91 -23.55
C LEU A 418 4.75 14.56 -25.01
N GLN A 419 4.84 13.28 -25.38
CA GLN A 419 4.48 12.80 -26.72
C GLN A 419 3.01 13.07 -27.04
N THR A 420 2.10 12.78 -26.12
CA THR A 420 0.65 13.00 -26.30
C THR A 420 0.35 14.50 -26.38
N MET A 421 0.95 15.31 -25.52
CA MET A 421 0.77 16.76 -25.52
C MET A 421 1.28 17.38 -26.81
N ALA A 422 2.43 16.96 -27.32
CA ALA A 422 2.96 17.43 -28.60
C ALA A 422 2.01 17.17 -29.77
N ALA A 423 1.32 16.00 -29.76
CA ALA A 423 0.32 15.69 -30.78
C ALA A 423 -1.00 16.48 -30.61
N GLN A 424 -1.35 16.87 -29.38
CA GLN A 424 -2.65 17.50 -29.07
C GLN A 424 -2.61 19.03 -29.06
N VAL A 425 -1.50 19.63 -28.66
CA VAL A 425 -1.36 21.09 -28.49
C VAL A 425 -0.74 21.74 -29.71
N GLY A 426 0.16 21.02 -30.40
CA GLY A 426 1.11 21.65 -31.29
C GLY A 426 0.64 21.80 -32.71
N ASP A 427 1.09 22.90 -33.29
CA ASP A 427 1.24 23.08 -34.72
C ASP A 427 2.65 22.67 -35.15
N LEU A 428 3.13 21.57 -34.59
CA LEU A 428 4.46 21.03 -34.92
C LEU A 428 4.42 20.37 -36.29
N ALA A 429 5.46 20.61 -37.08
CA ALA A 429 5.68 19.87 -38.32
C ALA A 429 5.74 18.36 -38.05
N GLU A 430 5.25 17.58 -38.99
CA GLU A 430 5.24 16.11 -38.86
C GLU A 430 6.62 15.53 -38.56
N ALA A 431 7.67 16.09 -39.16
CA ALA A 431 9.05 15.71 -38.90
C ALA A 431 9.45 15.89 -37.42
N ASP A 432 8.96 16.94 -36.74
CA ASP A 432 9.25 17.19 -35.33
C ASP A 432 8.40 16.30 -34.42
N LEU A 433 7.16 16.05 -34.77
CA LEU A 433 6.34 15.02 -34.06
C LEU A 433 7.01 13.64 -34.12
N LEU A 434 7.57 13.24 -35.26
CA LEU A 434 8.34 12.01 -35.40
C LEU A 434 9.61 12.00 -34.53
N LYS A 435 10.30 13.16 -34.41
CA LYS A 435 11.47 13.29 -33.50
C LYS A 435 11.03 13.13 -32.04
N VAL A 436 9.95 13.80 -31.61
CA VAL A 436 9.38 13.67 -30.25
C VAL A 436 9.00 12.22 -29.99
N LYS A 437 8.33 11.54 -30.92
CA LYS A 437 7.97 10.11 -30.82
C LYS A 437 9.20 9.23 -30.64
N ARG A 438 10.28 9.49 -31.42
CA ARG A 438 11.56 8.77 -31.27
C ARG A 438 12.22 9.01 -29.92
N LEU A 439 12.25 10.25 -29.44
CA LEU A 439 12.80 10.62 -28.12
C LEU A 439 12.03 9.93 -26.98
N ALA A 440 10.70 10.01 -26.99
CA ALA A 440 9.86 9.32 -26.02
C ALA A 440 10.02 7.79 -26.11
N GLY A 441 10.22 7.25 -27.30
CA GLY A 441 10.47 5.82 -27.54
C GLY A 441 11.78 5.28 -26.91
N ARG A 442 12.76 6.14 -26.65
CA ARG A 442 14.01 5.76 -25.96
C ARG A 442 13.80 5.42 -24.49
N VAL A 443 12.73 5.92 -23.88
CA VAL A 443 12.36 5.56 -22.50
C VAL A 443 11.70 4.18 -22.53
N PRO A 444 12.27 3.16 -21.88
CA PRO A 444 11.76 1.79 -21.96
C PRO A 444 10.31 1.69 -21.49
N ARG A 445 9.56 0.83 -22.12
CA ARG A 445 8.25 0.39 -21.62
C ARG A 445 8.46 -0.65 -20.53
N ALA A 446 7.53 -0.73 -19.59
CA ALA A 446 7.54 -1.82 -18.62
C ALA A 446 7.58 -3.18 -19.34
N ARG A 447 8.43 -4.08 -18.85
CA ARG A 447 8.50 -5.45 -19.37
C ARG A 447 7.17 -6.16 -19.14
N ALA A 448 6.86 -7.13 -19.98
CA ALA A 448 5.74 -8.03 -19.76
C ALA A 448 5.92 -8.83 -18.46
N GLY A 449 4.81 -9.21 -17.82
CA GLY A 449 4.80 -9.94 -16.57
C GLY A 449 4.79 -9.03 -15.33
N PHE A 450 4.74 -9.67 -14.18
CA PHE A 450 4.77 -8.95 -12.92
C PHE A 450 6.16 -8.38 -12.60
N PRO A 451 6.25 -7.18 -12.02
CA PRO A 451 7.49 -6.70 -11.40
C PRO A 451 8.01 -7.73 -10.38
N LYS A 452 9.33 -7.78 -10.18
CA LYS A 452 9.99 -8.69 -9.24
C LYS A 452 9.29 -8.69 -7.87
N ARG A 453 9.04 -7.51 -7.31
CA ARG A 453 8.36 -7.35 -6.01
C ARG A 453 6.94 -7.95 -5.98
N THR A 454 6.18 -7.85 -7.07
CA THR A 454 4.84 -8.45 -7.15
C THR A 454 4.93 -9.98 -7.18
N ARG A 455 5.90 -10.53 -7.91
CA ARG A 455 6.15 -11.98 -7.96
C ARG A 455 6.54 -12.53 -6.60
N GLU A 456 7.44 -11.85 -5.90
CA GLU A 456 7.86 -12.21 -4.54
C GLU A 456 6.69 -12.21 -3.55
N ARG A 457 5.78 -11.23 -3.66
CA ARG A 457 4.56 -11.15 -2.84
C ARG A 457 3.56 -12.25 -3.19
N LEU A 458 3.44 -12.62 -4.45
CA LEU A 458 2.56 -13.70 -4.88
C LEU A 458 3.10 -15.07 -4.46
N ALA A 459 4.41 -15.27 -4.51
CA ALA A 459 5.05 -16.52 -4.13
C ALA A 459 4.77 -16.94 -2.67
N VAL A 460 4.42 -15.99 -1.80
CA VAL A 460 4.01 -16.29 -0.42
C VAL A 460 2.72 -17.12 -0.37
N PHE A 461 1.86 -17.01 -1.38
CA PHE A 461 0.60 -17.76 -1.51
C PHE A 461 0.77 -19.14 -2.17
N ASP A 462 1.99 -19.52 -2.57
CA ASP A 462 2.30 -20.86 -3.02
C ASP A 462 2.22 -21.86 -1.82
N ASP A 463 2.32 -21.38 -0.58
CA ASP A 463 1.99 -22.14 0.62
C ASP A 463 0.46 -22.17 0.80
N GLU A 464 -0.13 -23.36 0.65
CA GLU A 464 -1.57 -23.58 0.83
C GLU A 464 -2.10 -23.16 2.20
N ARG A 465 -1.27 -23.19 3.24
CA ARG A 465 -1.66 -22.75 4.58
C ARG A 465 -1.84 -21.26 4.64
N VAL A 466 -0.90 -20.51 4.04
CA VAL A 466 -0.98 -19.05 3.93
C VAL A 466 -2.20 -18.66 3.10
N LEU A 467 -2.42 -19.34 1.99
CA LEU A 467 -3.59 -19.11 1.14
C LEU A 467 -4.90 -19.38 1.92
N ARG A 468 -4.98 -20.48 2.65
CA ARG A 468 -6.14 -20.81 3.50
C ARG A 468 -6.39 -19.79 4.60
N ASP A 469 -5.33 -19.34 5.27
CA ASP A 469 -5.44 -18.34 6.33
C ASP A 469 -5.87 -16.98 5.77
N PHE A 470 -5.40 -16.63 4.56
CA PHE A 470 -5.84 -15.44 3.85
C PHE A 470 -7.33 -15.47 3.50
N TYR A 471 -7.84 -16.59 3.00
CA TYR A 471 -9.27 -16.76 2.70
C TYR A 471 -10.15 -16.78 3.96
N LYS A 472 -9.62 -17.22 5.11
CA LYS A 472 -10.30 -17.21 6.41
C LYS A 472 -10.23 -15.85 7.13
N LEU A 473 -9.37 -14.93 6.67
CA LEU A 473 -9.14 -13.66 7.35
C LEU A 473 -10.41 -12.79 7.48
N PRO A 474 -11.34 -12.70 6.51
CA PRO A 474 -12.60 -11.98 6.69
C PRO A 474 -13.40 -12.46 7.91
N GLN A 475 -13.50 -13.78 8.12
CA GLN A 475 -14.18 -14.36 9.29
C GLN A 475 -13.45 -14.00 10.59
N THR A 476 -12.12 -14.06 10.59
CA THR A 476 -11.32 -13.70 11.76
C THR A 476 -11.50 -12.24 12.14
N LEU A 477 -11.44 -11.33 11.16
CA LEU A 477 -11.66 -9.89 11.39
C LEU A 477 -13.08 -9.60 11.89
N TRP A 478 -14.08 -10.30 11.36
CA TRP A 478 -15.46 -10.17 11.81
C TRP A 478 -15.63 -10.61 13.26
N ARG A 479 -15.07 -11.77 13.64
CA ARG A 479 -15.09 -12.26 15.03
C ARG A 479 -14.40 -11.28 15.98
N GLU A 480 -13.23 -10.75 15.62
CA GLU A 480 -12.56 -9.71 16.39
C GLU A 480 -13.40 -8.44 16.55
N ALA A 481 -14.15 -8.05 15.49
CA ALA A 481 -15.08 -6.93 15.57
C ALA A 481 -16.15 -7.17 16.62
N ARG A 482 -16.74 -8.38 16.65
CA ARG A 482 -17.76 -8.74 17.65
C ARG A 482 -17.20 -8.80 19.08
N GLU A 483 -15.97 -9.28 19.27
CA GLU A 483 -15.33 -9.27 20.60
C GLU A 483 -15.04 -7.83 21.07
N LEU A 484 -14.61 -6.95 20.17
CA LEU A 484 -14.41 -5.54 20.49
C LEU A 484 -15.74 -4.81 20.81
N GLU A 485 -16.83 -5.21 20.17
CA GLU A 485 -18.17 -4.68 20.44
C GLU A 485 -18.62 -5.04 21.86
N LYS A 486 -18.44 -6.29 22.29
CA LYS A 486 -18.78 -6.76 23.65
C LYS A 486 -18.08 -5.95 24.75
N VAL A 487 -16.88 -5.44 24.51
CA VAL A 487 -16.12 -4.61 25.45
C VAL A 487 -16.25 -3.10 25.16
N ALA A 488 -17.31 -2.71 24.45
CA ALA A 488 -17.69 -1.33 24.11
C ALA A 488 -16.60 -0.53 23.33
N ARG A 489 -15.66 -1.19 22.71
CA ARG A 489 -14.65 -0.55 21.82
C ARG A 489 -15.21 -0.33 20.42
N LEU A 490 -16.34 0.38 20.31
CA LEU A 490 -17.14 0.49 19.09
C LEU A 490 -16.37 1.04 17.88
N ARG A 491 -15.49 2.04 18.07
CA ARG A 491 -14.67 2.60 16.98
C ARG A 491 -13.77 1.52 16.36
N GLN A 492 -13.12 0.71 17.19
CA GLN A 492 -12.24 -0.37 16.73
C GLN A 492 -13.05 -1.51 16.11
N ALA A 493 -14.17 -1.86 16.72
CA ALA A 493 -15.09 -2.88 16.22
C ALA A 493 -15.61 -2.56 14.81
N ARG A 494 -16.09 -1.32 14.58
CA ARG A 494 -16.55 -0.85 13.28
C ARG A 494 -15.45 -0.84 12.24
N ALA A 495 -14.22 -0.45 12.62
CA ALA A 495 -13.08 -0.49 11.72
C ALA A 495 -12.71 -1.94 11.30
N LYS A 496 -12.74 -2.89 12.23
CA LYS A 496 -12.49 -4.31 11.94
C LYS A 496 -13.58 -4.90 11.03
N ALA A 497 -14.86 -4.63 11.33
CA ALA A 497 -15.98 -5.05 10.50
C ALA A 497 -15.88 -4.49 9.07
N LYS A 498 -15.50 -3.21 8.91
CA LYS A 498 -15.24 -2.60 7.61
C LYS A 498 -14.22 -3.39 6.79
N TYR A 499 -13.08 -3.74 7.38
CA TYR A 499 -12.02 -4.47 6.65
C TYR A 499 -12.39 -5.93 6.41
N ALA A 500 -13.19 -6.55 7.28
CA ALA A 500 -13.75 -7.87 7.06
C ALA A 500 -14.62 -7.91 5.80
N ILE A 501 -15.55 -6.99 5.67
CA ILE A 501 -16.46 -6.89 4.52
C ILE A 501 -15.70 -6.49 3.25
N ALA A 502 -14.79 -5.51 3.33
CA ALA A 502 -13.97 -5.09 2.19
C ALA A 502 -13.15 -6.26 1.62
N LEU A 503 -12.51 -7.05 2.47
CA LEU A 503 -11.74 -8.22 2.04
C LEU A 503 -12.66 -9.32 1.49
N ALA A 504 -13.79 -9.62 2.14
CA ALA A 504 -14.73 -10.63 1.66
C ALA A 504 -15.25 -10.29 0.24
N ILE A 505 -15.61 -9.03 -0.02
CA ILE A 505 -16.02 -8.57 -1.35
C ILE A 505 -14.87 -8.74 -2.36
N LEU A 506 -13.63 -8.34 -2.02
CA LEU A 506 -12.45 -8.49 -2.89
C LEU A 506 -12.14 -9.94 -3.24
N LEU A 507 -12.42 -10.88 -2.36
CA LEU A 507 -12.20 -12.31 -2.60
C LEU A 507 -13.28 -12.91 -3.53
N VAL A 508 -14.50 -12.36 -3.53
CA VAL A 508 -15.57 -12.74 -4.46
C VAL A 508 -15.37 -12.05 -5.82
N LYS A 509 -15.11 -10.75 -5.80
CA LYS A 509 -14.87 -9.96 -7.00
C LYS A 509 -13.71 -9.01 -6.78
N PRO A 510 -12.58 -9.16 -7.50
CA PRO A 510 -11.36 -8.38 -7.26
C PRO A 510 -11.48 -6.96 -7.84
N LEU A 511 -12.25 -6.11 -7.15
CA LEU A 511 -12.48 -4.72 -7.50
C LEU A 511 -11.19 -3.89 -7.39
N ARG A 512 -11.10 -2.82 -8.18
CA ARG A 512 -10.06 -1.79 -7.94
C ARG A 512 -10.36 -1.01 -6.67
N ALA A 513 -9.33 -0.44 -6.03
CA ALA A 513 -9.50 0.28 -4.77
C ALA A 513 -10.55 1.41 -4.82
N GLY A 514 -10.61 2.14 -5.94
CA GLY A 514 -11.63 3.16 -6.17
C GLY A 514 -13.04 2.58 -6.31
N GLU A 515 -13.18 1.50 -7.08
CA GLU A 515 -14.44 0.78 -7.28
C GLU A 515 -14.96 0.19 -5.96
N LEU A 516 -14.09 -0.44 -5.17
CA LEU A 516 -14.46 -0.95 -3.84
C LEU A 516 -14.91 0.17 -2.90
N ALA A 517 -14.17 1.27 -2.87
CA ALA A 517 -14.46 2.40 -1.98
C ALA A 517 -15.74 3.16 -2.36
N SER A 518 -16.11 3.13 -3.65
CA SER A 518 -17.30 3.81 -4.16
C SER A 518 -18.59 2.98 -4.07
N LEU A 519 -18.53 1.78 -3.48
CA LEU A 519 -19.72 0.93 -3.37
C LEU A 519 -20.85 1.62 -2.60
N ASP A 520 -22.02 1.62 -3.23
CA ASP A 520 -23.26 2.10 -2.65
C ASP A 520 -24.14 0.93 -2.20
N PHE A 521 -24.64 1.01 -0.96
CA PHE A 521 -25.43 -0.09 -0.36
C PHE A 521 -26.81 -0.24 -0.99
N ARG A 522 -27.39 0.85 -1.54
CA ARG A 522 -28.70 0.81 -2.20
C ARG A 522 -28.57 0.43 -3.66
N ASP A 523 -27.68 1.09 -4.38
CA ASP A 523 -27.66 1.08 -5.83
C ASP A 523 -26.80 -0.06 -6.42
N ASP A 524 -25.72 -0.48 -5.72
CA ASP A 524 -24.79 -1.46 -6.26
C ASP A 524 -25.12 -2.91 -5.88
N PHE A 525 -26.10 -3.14 -5.00
CA PHE A 525 -26.47 -4.48 -4.59
C PHE A 525 -27.86 -4.87 -5.12
N ARG A 526 -27.87 -5.83 -6.05
CA ARG A 526 -29.11 -6.40 -6.56
C ARG A 526 -29.82 -7.18 -5.45
N ARG A 527 -31.13 -6.98 -5.35
CA ARG A 527 -31.99 -7.61 -4.34
C ARG A 527 -33.05 -8.48 -4.99
N ASP A 528 -33.44 -9.56 -4.32
CA ASP A 528 -34.60 -10.35 -4.69
C ASP A 528 -35.91 -9.66 -4.28
N ARG A 529 -37.06 -10.32 -4.61
CA ARG A 529 -38.40 -9.82 -4.26
C ARG A 529 -38.63 -9.68 -2.75
N LYS A 530 -37.80 -10.34 -1.91
CA LYS A 530 -37.84 -10.26 -0.44
C LYS A 530 -36.85 -9.23 0.11
N GLY A 531 -36.20 -8.43 -0.74
CA GLY A 531 -35.22 -7.42 -0.35
C GLY A 531 -33.84 -7.97 0.01
N ARG A 532 -33.59 -9.27 -0.16
CA ARG A 532 -32.29 -9.89 0.17
C ARG A 532 -31.28 -9.63 -0.94
N ILE A 533 -30.05 -9.29 -0.59
CA ILE A 533 -28.95 -9.12 -1.54
C ILE A 533 -28.64 -10.47 -2.21
N ILE A 534 -28.60 -10.49 -3.53
CA ILE A 534 -28.28 -11.66 -4.35
C ILE A 534 -27.09 -11.42 -5.29
N GLY A 535 -26.60 -10.21 -5.41
CA GLY A 535 -25.48 -9.89 -6.29
C GLY A 535 -25.00 -8.46 -6.17
N LEU A 536 -23.87 -8.20 -6.78
CA LEU A 536 -23.25 -6.90 -6.97
C LEU A 536 -23.43 -6.49 -8.44
N SER A 537 -23.74 -5.22 -8.70
CA SER A 537 -23.85 -4.65 -10.05
C SER A 537 -23.40 -3.19 -10.04
N ILE A 538 -22.24 -2.90 -10.65
CA ILE A 538 -21.69 -1.55 -10.77
C ILE A 538 -21.79 -1.14 -12.25
N PRO A 539 -22.46 -0.02 -12.58
CA PRO A 539 -22.60 0.42 -13.97
C PRO A 539 -21.26 0.82 -14.58
N GLY A 540 -21.11 0.61 -15.89
CA GLY A 540 -19.86 0.91 -16.62
C GLY A 540 -19.40 2.37 -16.49
N SER A 541 -20.34 3.31 -16.36
CA SER A 541 -20.04 4.75 -16.15
C SER A 541 -19.22 5.03 -14.87
N ARG A 542 -19.28 4.14 -13.88
CA ARG A 542 -18.54 4.24 -12.61
C ARG A 542 -17.27 3.38 -12.58
N THR A 543 -17.01 2.60 -13.62
CA THR A 543 -15.81 1.76 -13.71
C THR A 543 -14.70 2.42 -14.52
N LYS A 544 -13.46 2.12 -14.18
CA LYS A 544 -12.31 2.67 -14.92
C LYS A 544 -12.28 2.26 -16.40
N THR A 545 -12.83 1.10 -16.72
CA THR A 545 -12.77 0.52 -18.08
C THR A 545 -14.01 0.77 -18.91
N GLY A 546 -15.05 1.37 -18.32
CA GLY A 546 -16.35 1.53 -18.98
C GLY A 546 -17.17 0.22 -19.06
N VAL A 547 -16.64 -0.90 -18.56
CA VAL A 547 -17.32 -2.19 -18.55
C VAL A 547 -18.09 -2.34 -17.25
N PRO A 548 -19.39 -2.70 -17.26
CA PRO A 548 -20.13 -2.94 -16.02
C PRO A 548 -19.56 -4.14 -15.27
N ILE A 549 -19.62 -4.10 -13.94
CA ILE A 549 -19.12 -5.15 -13.08
C ILE A 549 -20.30 -5.87 -12.45
N GLU A 550 -20.38 -7.18 -12.64
CA GLU A 550 -21.39 -8.02 -12.02
C GLU A 550 -20.75 -9.19 -11.27
N ALA A 551 -21.32 -9.53 -10.12
CA ALA A 551 -20.97 -10.71 -9.36
C ALA A 551 -22.17 -11.24 -8.57
N ALA A 552 -22.26 -12.56 -8.43
CA ALA A 552 -23.17 -13.18 -7.47
C ALA A 552 -22.60 -13.01 -6.05
N ILE A 553 -23.46 -12.78 -5.08
CA ILE A 553 -23.11 -12.74 -3.66
C ILE A 553 -23.89 -13.84 -2.96
N ASP A 554 -23.19 -14.70 -2.21
CA ASP A 554 -23.83 -15.73 -1.40
C ASP A 554 -24.61 -15.17 -0.22
N GLY A 555 -25.53 -15.98 0.33
CA GLY A 555 -26.41 -15.54 1.40
C GLY A 555 -25.68 -15.18 2.69
N ALA A 556 -24.53 -15.81 2.97
CA ALA A 556 -23.75 -15.53 4.17
C ALA A 556 -23.05 -14.15 4.07
N LEU A 557 -22.40 -13.87 2.94
CA LEU A 557 -21.82 -12.54 2.70
C LEU A 557 -22.89 -11.46 2.60
N ALA A 558 -24.02 -11.75 1.94
CA ALA A 558 -25.17 -10.83 1.85
C ALA A 558 -25.65 -10.41 3.23
N LYS A 559 -25.85 -11.38 4.13
CA LYS A 559 -26.25 -11.13 5.52
C LYS A 559 -25.22 -10.26 6.24
N ARG A 560 -23.92 -10.57 6.11
CA ARG A 560 -22.85 -9.79 6.75
C ARG A 560 -22.72 -8.36 6.22
N ILE A 561 -22.98 -8.12 4.94
CA ILE A 561 -23.04 -6.77 4.37
C ILE A 561 -24.15 -5.94 5.03
N VAL A 562 -25.34 -6.51 5.20
CA VAL A 562 -26.45 -5.84 5.88
C VAL A 562 -26.11 -5.57 7.35
N GLU A 563 -25.64 -6.60 8.07
CA GLU A 563 -25.22 -6.46 9.48
C GLU A 563 -24.14 -5.38 9.65
N TYR A 564 -23.17 -5.32 8.72
CA TYR A 564 -22.15 -4.29 8.74
C TYR A 564 -22.73 -2.89 8.53
N PHE A 565 -23.61 -2.73 7.55
CA PHE A 565 -24.23 -1.44 7.26
C PHE A 565 -25.02 -0.93 8.46
N ASP A 566 -25.81 -1.79 9.09
CA ASP A 566 -26.60 -1.46 10.29
C ASP A 566 -25.71 -1.16 11.52
N PHE A 567 -24.63 -1.91 11.70
CA PHE A 567 -23.73 -1.76 12.83
C PHE A 567 -22.74 -0.58 12.71
N ALA A 568 -22.20 -0.34 11.50
CA ALA A 568 -21.07 0.56 11.34
C ALA A 568 -21.42 1.85 10.58
N VAL A 569 -22.36 1.80 9.62
CA VAL A 569 -22.69 2.95 8.76
C VAL A 569 -23.90 3.72 9.29
N ARG A 570 -25.02 3.04 9.51
CA ARG A 570 -26.26 3.67 9.99
C ARG A 570 -26.05 4.50 11.28
N PRO A 571 -25.26 4.04 12.29
CA PRO A 571 -25.01 4.82 13.51
C PRO A 571 -24.10 6.03 13.35
N LEU A 572 -23.62 6.36 12.14
CA LEU A 572 -22.95 7.63 11.89
C LEU A 572 -23.94 8.80 11.91
N GLY A 573 -25.24 8.52 11.73
CA GLY A 573 -26.29 9.52 11.79
C GLY A 573 -26.29 10.52 10.64
N VAL A 574 -25.54 10.25 9.55
CA VAL A 574 -25.48 11.12 8.38
C VAL A 574 -26.71 10.86 7.51
N ALA A 575 -27.53 11.89 7.36
CA ALA A 575 -28.77 11.80 6.57
C ALA A 575 -28.45 11.45 5.10
N GLY A 576 -29.16 10.44 4.58
CA GLY A 576 -29.01 10.01 3.19
C GLY A 576 -27.72 9.25 2.87
N GLU A 577 -26.89 8.88 3.86
CA GLU A 577 -25.67 8.10 3.63
C GLU A 577 -26.01 6.69 3.12
N THR A 578 -25.53 6.37 1.94
CA THR A 578 -25.72 5.08 1.27
C THR A 578 -24.42 4.39 0.89
N HIS A 579 -23.26 5.07 1.00
CA HIS A 579 -21.98 4.44 0.73
C HIS A 579 -21.70 3.30 1.71
N LEU A 580 -21.27 2.16 1.19
CA LEU A 580 -20.89 1.02 2.04
C LEU A 580 -19.69 1.33 2.94
N PHE A 581 -18.76 2.15 2.45
CA PHE A 581 -17.57 2.57 3.18
C PHE A 581 -17.47 4.10 3.26
N PRO A 582 -18.29 4.74 4.10
CA PRO A 582 -18.30 6.19 4.20
C PRO A 582 -17.11 6.74 5.01
N ARG A 583 -16.86 8.04 4.85
CA ARG A 583 -16.09 8.84 5.80
C ARG A 583 -16.91 9.08 7.08
N LYS A 584 -16.27 9.59 8.11
CA LYS A 584 -16.96 9.91 9.38
C LYS A 584 -18.06 10.97 9.18
N GLU A 585 -17.79 11.93 8.31
CA GLU A 585 -18.68 13.04 7.97
C GLU A 585 -19.68 12.67 6.86
N GLY A 586 -19.65 11.43 6.41
CA GLY A 586 -20.41 10.96 5.25
C GLY A 586 -19.66 11.09 3.93
N GLY A 587 -20.25 10.53 2.88
CA GLY A 587 -19.68 10.46 1.55
C GLY A 587 -18.55 9.42 1.42
N GLN A 588 -18.12 9.19 0.20
CA GLN A 588 -17.18 8.15 -0.18
C GLN A 588 -15.82 8.29 0.50
N ILE A 589 -15.30 7.20 1.08
CA ILE A 589 -13.89 7.13 1.51
C ILE A 589 -12.96 7.13 0.31
N ALA A 590 -11.78 7.75 0.43
CA ALA A 590 -10.76 7.62 -0.60
C ALA A 590 -10.30 6.16 -0.76
N GLY A 591 -10.22 5.67 -2.00
CA GLY A 591 -9.83 4.28 -2.28
C GLY A 591 -8.48 3.90 -1.68
N ASN A 592 -7.52 4.83 -1.69
CA ASN A 592 -6.21 4.62 -1.07
C ASN A 592 -6.31 4.43 0.45
N ASN A 593 -7.17 5.17 1.14
CA ASN A 593 -7.34 5.05 2.59
C ASN A 593 -7.93 3.69 2.99
N LEU A 594 -8.96 3.23 2.24
CA LEU A 594 -9.53 1.91 2.45
C LEU A 594 -8.50 0.80 2.19
N ALA A 595 -7.78 0.89 1.07
CA ALA A 595 -6.76 -0.09 0.68
C ALA A 595 -5.59 -0.14 1.67
N GLN A 596 -5.09 1.00 2.16
CA GLN A 596 -4.03 1.06 3.17
C GLN A 596 -4.48 0.47 4.51
N GLY A 597 -5.72 0.77 4.93
CA GLY A 597 -6.28 0.20 6.14
C GLY A 597 -6.39 -1.32 6.06
N LEU A 598 -6.91 -1.83 4.95
CA LEU A 598 -6.98 -3.26 4.67
C LEU A 598 -5.59 -3.91 4.63
N SER A 599 -4.62 -3.29 3.95
CA SER A 599 -3.23 -3.77 3.90
C SER A 599 -2.63 -3.89 5.30
N ARG A 600 -2.89 -2.92 6.19
CA ARG A 600 -2.43 -2.98 7.59
C ARG A 600 -3.03 -4.15 8.36
N GLU A 601 -4.31 -4.46 8.15
CA GLU A 601 -4.94 -5.61 8.82
C GLU A 601 -4.39 -6.94 8.29
N ILE A 602 -4.21 -7.08 6.97
CA ILE A 602 -3.61 -8.28 6.38
C ILE A 602 -2.17 -8.46 6.86
N TRP A 603 -1.38 -7.40 6.88
CA TRP A 603 -0.04 -7.43 7.44
C TRP A 603 -0.04 -7.84 8.93
N ARG A 604 -0.96 -7.27 9.72
CA ARG A 604 -1.04 -7.57 11.16
C ARG A 604 -1.31 -9.03 11.46
N HIS A 605 -2.12 -9.71 10.65
CA HIS A 605 -2.56 -11.07 10.88
C HIS A 605 -1.67 -12.11 10.19
N LEU A 606 -1.18 -11.81 8.99
CA LEU A 606 -0.52 -12.77 8.13
C LEU A 606 0.93 -12.42 7.78
N GLY A 607 1.37 -11.21 8.04
CA GLY A 607 2.70 -10.74 7.64
C GLY A 607 2.88 -10.58 6.13
N ILE A 608 1.78 -10.42 5.39
CA ILE A 608 1.80 -10.31 3.94
C ILE A 608 1.69 -8.85 3.54
N GLU A 609 2.62 -8.36 2.73
CA GLU A 609 2.51 -7.06 2.06
C GLU A 609 1.46 -7.14 0.97
N PHE A 610 0.27 -6.62 1.26
CA PHE A 610 -0.89 -6.69 0.40
C PHE A 610 -1.28 -5.32 -0.16
N ASN A 611 -1.84 -5.31 -1.35
CA ASN A 611 -2.59 -4.20 -1.92
C ASN A 611 -3.72 -4.74 -2.82
N SER A 612 -4.67 -3.90 -3.22
CA SER A 612 -5.81 -4.32 -4.04
C SER A 612 -5.41 -4.89 -5.41
N HIS A 613 -4.29 -4.45 -5.98
CA HIS A 613 -3.76 -5.04 -7.22
C HIS A 613 -3.22 -6.45 -7.00
N LEU A 614 -2.67 -6.74 -5.82
CA LEU A 614 -2.22 -8.09 -5.48
C LEU A 614 -3.40 -9.07 -5.36
N ALA A 615 -4.58 -8.63 -4.87
CA ALA A 615 -5.79 -9.45 -4.90
C ALA A 615 -6.16 -9.86 -6.32
N ARG A 616 -6.15 -8.90 -7.24
CA ARG A 616 -6.43 -9.15 -8.67
C ARG A 616 -5.42 -10.10 -9.27
N ALA A 617 -4.14 -9.89 -8.97
CA ALA A 617 -3.06 -10.75 -9.41
C ALA A 617 -3.18 -12.18 -8.84
N LEU A 618 -3.49 -12.32 -7.54
CA LEU A 618 -3.66 -13.61 -6.87
C LEU A 618 -4.83 -14.40 -7.49
N ILE A 619 -5.99 -13.78 -7.68
CA ILE A 619 -7.15 -14.45 -8.26
C ILE A 619 -6.87 -14.90 -9.68
N ALA A 620 -6.24 -14.05 -10.51
CA ALA A 620 -5.83 -14.45 -11.85
C ALA A 620 -4.82 -15.60 -11.84
N THR A 621 -3.86 -15.57 -10.90
CA THR A 621 -2.88 -16.65 -10.72
C THR A 621 -3.59 -17.96 -10.37
N ILE A 622 -4.50 -17.96 -9.40
CA ILE A 622 -5.26 -19.14 -9.00
C ILE A 622 -6.06 -19.72 -10.19
N ILE A 623 -6.75 -18.87 -10.97
CA ILE A 623 -7.52 -19.31 -12.14
C ILE A 623 -6.60 -19.97 -13.18
N LEU A 624 -5.48 -19.32 -13.52
CA LEU A 624 -4.57 -19.80 -14.56
C LEU A 624 -3.67 -20.95 -14.08
N ASP A 625 -3.46 -21.09 -12.80
CA ASP A 625 -2.76 -22.24 -12.21
C ASP A 625 -3.66 -23.48 -12.17
N SER A 626 -4.98 -23.30 -12.02
CA SER A 626 -5.93 -24.42 -12.08
C SER A 626 -6.24 -24.86 -13.52
N ASP A 627 -6.29 -23.90 -14.45
CA ASP A 627 -6.53 -24.13 -15.88
C ASP A 627 -5.79 -23.07 -16.70
N PRO A 628 -4.67 -23.45 -17.38
CA PRO A 628 -3.86 -22.54 -18.19
C PRO A 628 -4.62 -21.92 -19.38
N ASP A 629 -5.69 -22.56 -19.83
CA ASP A 629 -6.50 -22.10 -20.96
C ASP A 629 -7.67 -21.20 -20.51
N ALA A 630 -7.89 -21.05 -19.21
CA ALA A 630 -8.93 -20.20 -18.64
C ALA A 630 -8.62 -18.69 -18.71
N VAL A 631 -7.85 -18.24 -19.73
CA VAL A 631 -7.50 -16.81 -19.91
C VAL A 631 -8.74 -15.94 -20.05
N ALA A 632 -9.77 -16.43 -20.78
CA ALA A 632 -11.03 -15.69 -20.93
C ALA A 632 -11.80 -15.58 -19.61
N VAL A 633 -11.69 -16.57 -18.72
CA VAL A 633 -12.28 -16.53 -17.39
C VAL A 633 -11.54 -15.50 -16.54
N ALA A 634 -10.21 -15.53 -16.52
CA ALA A 634 -9.38 -14.55 -15.82
C ALA A 634 -9.65 -13.12 -16.34
N GLN A 635 -9.75 -12.93 -17.66
CA GLN A 635 -10.09 -11.66 -18.28
C GLN A 635 -11.43 -11.11 -17.78
N ARG A 636 -12.49 -11.94 -17.79
CA ARG A 636 -13.83 -11.54 -17.31
C ARG A 636 -13.83 -11.25 -15.82
N MET A 637 -13.14 -12.07 -15.04
CA MET A 637 -13.03 -11.86 -13.57
C MET A 637 -12.35 -10.54 -13.23
N LEU A 638 -11.37 -10.12 -14.05
CA LEU A 638 -10.60 -8.89 -13.87
C LEU A 638 -11.17 -7.69 -14.65
N GLU A 639 -12.21 -7.83 -15.43
CA GLU A 639 -12.79 -6.76 -16.26
C GLU A 639 -11.74 -6.14 -17.22
N HIS A 640 -10.86 -6.94 -17.80
CA HIS A 640 -9.93 -6.46 -18.80
C HIS A 640 -10.61 -6.33 -20.16
N THR A 641 -10.52 -5.17 -20.78
CA THR A 641 -11.12 -4.90 -22.10
C THR A 641 -10.46 -5.72 -23.22
N HIS A 642 -9.17 -6.06 -23.05
CA HIS A 642 -8.39 -6.81 -24.03
C HIS A 642 -7.75 -8.04 -23.40
N VAL A 643 -7.83 -9.18 -24.09
CA VAL A 643 -7.18 -10.45 -23.70
C VAL A 643 -5.67 -10.26 -23.56
N ASP A 644 -5.05 -9.49 -24.47
CA ASP A 644 -3.62 -9.20 -24.45
C ASP A 644 -3.15 -8.59 -23.12
N THR A 645 -4.00 -7.80 -22.45
CA THR A 645 -3.68 -7.26 -21.13
C THR A 645 -3.52 -8.39 -20.12
N THR A 646 -4.42 -9.37 -20.15
CA THR A 646 -4.35 -10.55 -19.28
C THR A 646 -3.14 -11.40 -19.62
N ILE A 647 -2.89 -11.68 -20.89
CA ILE A 647 -1.72 -12.46 -21.35
C ILE A 647 -0.42 -11.75 -20.98
N ARG A 648 -0.32 -10.45 -21.21
CA ARG A 648 0.88 -9.65 -20.91
C ARG A 648 1.25 -9.68 -19.44
N HIS A 649 0.26 -9.58 -18.56
CA HIS A 649 0.51 -9.53 -17.11
C HIS A 649 0.64 -10.93 -16.48
N TYR A 650 -0.13 -11.90 -16.96
CA TYR A 650 -0.27 -13.21 -16.32
C TYR A 650 0.29 -14.38 -17.15
N GLY A 651 0.83 -14.12 -18.34
CA GLY A 651 1.34 -15.17 -19.24
C GLY A 651 2.44 -16.05 -18.64
N MET A 652 3.22 -15.52 -17.68
CA MET A 652 4.24 -16.33 -16.99
C MET A 652 3.62 -17.41 -16.08
N GLN A 653 2.38 -17.27 -15.64
CA GLN A 653 1.68 -18.26 -14.82
C GLN A 653 1.33 -19.50 -15.63
N ARG A 654 1.05 -19.32 -16.94
CA ARG A 654 0.83 -20.44 -17.87
C ARG A 654 2.05 -21.36 -17.92
N GLY A 655 3.27 -20.84 -17.78
CA GLY A 655 4.49 -21.63 -17.76
C GLY A 655 4.58 -22.58 -16.56
N ARG A 656 4.17 -22.15 -15.36
CA ARG A 656 4.16 -23.00 -14.16
C ARG A 656 3.13 -24.11 -14.26
N ALA A 657 1.94 -23.80 -14.75
CA ALA A 657 0.89 -24.80 -14.93
C ALA A 657 1.26 -25.80 -16.03
N ALA A 658 1.83 -25.33 -17.15
CA ALA A 658 2.34 -26.20 -18.18
C ALA A 658 3.46 -27.13 -17.69
N GLN A 659 4.36 -26.62 -16.84
CA GLN A 659 5.40 -27.44 -16.23
C GLN A 659 4.81 -28.52 -15.31
N ARG A 660 3.84 -28.21 -14.45
CA ARG A 660 3.15 -29.21 -13.63
C ARG A 660 2.45 -30.26 -14.49
N GLN A 661 1.74 -29.87 -15.51
CA GLN A 661 1.10 -30.81 -16.46
C GLN A 661 2.12 -31.72 -17.12
N TYR A 662 3.27 -31.17 -17.53
CA TYR A 662 4.38 -31.95 -18.08
C TYR A 662 4.92 -32.94 -17.05
N GLU A 663 5.20 -32.51 -15.81
CA GLU A 663 5.68 -33.36 -14.73
C GLU A 663 4.69 -34.48 -14.38
N GLU A 664 3.39 -34.16 -14.34
CA GLU A 664 2.32 -35.17 -14.19
C GLU A 664 2.27 -36.16 -15.34
N ALA A 665 2.41 -35.67 -16.58
CA ALA A 665 2.44 -36.51 -17.76
C ALA A 665 3.65 -37.46 -17.76
N VAL A 666 4.85 -36.94 -17.39
CA VAL A 666 6.06 -37.74 -17.25
C VAL A 666 5.89 -38.78 -16.13
N THR A 667 5.38 -38.37 -14.97
CA THR A 667 5.14 -39.28 -13.84
C THR A 667 4.17 -40.40 -14.24
N ARG A 668 3.11 -40.06 -14.97
CA ARG A 668 2.14 -41.05 -15.48
C ARG A 668 2.77 -42.01 -16.48
N ALA A 669 3.58 -41.47 -17.41
CA ALA A 669 4.30 -42.29 -18.38
C ALA A 669 5.33 -43.24 -17.72
N LEU A 670 6.00 -42.80 -16.68
CA LEU A 670 6.94 -43.66 -15.96
C LEU A 670 6.22 -44.75 -15.13
N ARG A 671 5.06 -44.42 -14.53
CA ARG A 671 4.24 -45.44 -13.81
C ARG A 671 3.59 -46.46 -14.76
N GLY A 672 3.18 -46.03 -15.96
CA GLY A 672 2.58 -46.92 -16.95
C GLY A 672 3.58 -47.89 -17.66
N ARG A 673 4.89 -47.67 -17.46
CA ARG A 673 5.94 -48.60 -17.91
C ARG A 673 6.36 -49.64 -16.86
N ALA A 674 5.82 -49.53 -15.65
CA ALA A 674 6.14 -50.45 -14.54
C ALA A 674 5.10 -51.61 -14.39
N THR A 675 4.16 -51.72 -15.36
CA THR A 675 3.24 -52.88 -15.53
C THR A 675 3.56 -53.58 -16.84
#